data_8ad8bdd221704e8c447751727c3e2d65
#
_entry.id   8ad8bdd221704e8c447751727c3e2d65
#
_cell.length_a   1.000
_cell.length_b   1.000
_cell.length_c   1.000
_cell.angle_alpha   90.00
_cell.angle_beta   90.00
_cell.angle_gamma   90.00
#
_symmetry.space_group_name_H-M   'P 1'
#
loop_
_entity.id
_entity.type
_entity.pdbx_description
1 polymer ?
#
loop_
_entity_poly.entity_id
_entity_poly.type
_entity_poly.pdbx_seq_one_letter_code
_entity_poly.pdbx_strand_id
1 'polypeptide(L)'
;MENLTPIALLGAGGIGKTSIALTVLHQDRIKVRFGENRRFIRCDQFPPSRANLLSKLSRVIGAGDGHLEDLTPLRRFLSSSETLIVLDNAESILDPRGDHAEEVYDVVEELSQINNICLVITSRITVVPPDCECLKIPTLSMEAAHDTFHRIYKGGGPSDLVGDILKQLDFHPLSVTLLATVAHQNEWDNNRLGREWDKRQTSVLRTDRNKSLAATIELSLSSPMFRDLGPDARELLGVVAFFPQGVDENNIHWLFPTISNGTHFFDKFCMLSLTYRSNGFTTMLAPLREYLRPNDPNSSSLLLTTKERYFTRMSVDLDPNSPEFEDTRWISSEDVNIEHLLDVFVSTDASSDEAWKACASFIRHLDWHKPRQTVLKSKIEGLPDDHHSKPDCLFELSQLFGSIGNHMDRKRLLTHTLELERGRGDDSRVARVLRELSDANGVLGLHGEGIQHAGEALEIFEGLSDKVGQARCLNTLAVLLKGDGHSHTAEKMASRAITLLPGSGQEYLTCKSHRVLGEIYSYGKQRRNAIHHFETAVRIASPFNWHDILFWTHHSLVRLFLDEDAFEDAQAHVDQVKSHVVGNAYNLGRAMEMQAGIWYRQHRLEDATSEVLGAIEVFEKLGAASDVERCKMLLWANWMLQRNSGSPSPMGKTCQSNGSLSVVPSDDEYGPSASDSIVSQVRILVLCHEHHKQNPSSDFLYFSISYPRRWSRVFYLMTRLANWTLQRNSGS
;
A
#
# COMPACT_ATOMS: atom_id res chain seq x y z
N MET A 1 -10.85 -4.46 34.41
CA MET A 1 -10.06 -4.98 33.25
C MET A 1 -8.64 -5.02 33.72
N GLU A 2 -8.00 -6.18 33.76
CA GLU A 2 -6.56 -6.25 34.04
C GLU A 2 -5.85 -5.55 32.90
N ASN A 3 -4.98 -4.57 33.20
CA ASN A 3 -4.16 -3.93 32.22
C ASN A 3 -3.29 -4.99 31.53
N LEU A 4 -3.37 -5.08 30.21
CA LEU A 4 -2.56 -5.98 29.40
C LEU A 4 -1.15 -5.39 29.33
N THR A 5 -0.25 -5.86 30.18
CA THR A 5 1.16 -5.40 30.18
C THR A 5 1.85 -5.92 28.92
N PRO A 6 2.49 -5.06 28.12
CA PRO A 6 3.30 -5.48 26.97
C PRO A 6 4.47 -6.38 27.43
N ILE A 7 4.81 -7.40 26.64
CA ILE A 7 5.88 -8.36 26.97
C ILE A 7 6.96 -8.34 25.90
N ALA A 8 8.21 -8.22 26.31
CA ALA A 8 9.37 -8.33 25.44
C ALA A 8 10.15 -9.62 25.69
N LEU A 9 10.20 -10.52 24.71
CA LEU A 9 11.02 -11.73 24.72
C LEU A 9 12.43 -11.37 24.20
N LEU A 10 13.39 -11.33 25.10
CA LEU A 10 14.76 -10.91 24.81
C LEU A 10 15.74 -12.09 24.81
N GLY A 11 16.70 -12.08 23.90
CA GLY A 11 17.77 -13.09 23.85
C GLY A 11 18.46 -13.20 22.51
N ALA A 12 19.50 -14.00 22.43
CA ALA A 12 20.32 -14.18 21.24
C ALA A 12 19.51 -14.67 20.02
N GLY A 13 20.06 -14.45 18.82
CA GLY A 13 19.49 -15.01 17.59
C GLY A 13 19.44 -16.54 17.64
N GLY A 14 18.32 -17.15 17.24
CA GLY A 14 18.17 -18.62 17.26
C GLY A 14 17.88 -19.25 18.63
N ILE A 15 17.66 -18.44 19.69
CA ILE A 15 17.33 -18.94 21.04
C ILE A 15 15.91 -19.49 21.17
N GLY A 16 15.07 -19.28 20.16
CA GLY A 16 13.70 -19.78 20.15
C GLY A 16 12.60 -18.75 20.44
N LYS A 17 12.89 -17.45 20.52
CA LYS A 17 11.91 -16.38 20.80
C LYS A 17 10.68 -16.45 19.90
N THR A 18 10.90 -16.51 18.59
CA THR A 18 9.84 -16.64 17.57
C THR A 18 9.02 -17.92 17.80
N SER A 19 9.68 -19.05 18.10
CA SER A 19 8.99 -20.32 18.38
C SER A 19 8.12 -20.24 19.63
N ILE A 20 8.58 -19.57 20.68
CA ILE A 20 7.80 -19.32 21.91
C ILE A 20 6.58 -18.45 21.56
N ALA A 21 6.77 -17.33 20.87
CA ALA A 21 5.69 -16.42 20.49
C ALA A 21 4.61 -17.13 19.64
N LEU A 22 5.03 -17.91 18.64
CA LEU A 22 4.12 -18.72 17.81
C LEU A 22 3.38 -19.79 18.63
N THR A 23 4.08 -20.48 19.55
CA THR A 23 3.45 -21.46 20.43
C THR A 23 2.37 -20.82 21.30
N VAL A 24 2.66 -19.63 21.85
CA VAL A 24 1.67 -18.85 22.64
C VAL A 24 0.46 -18.48 21.79
N LEU A 25 0.67 -17.96 20.56
CA LEU A 25 -0.42 -17.62 19.65
C LEU A 25 -1.39 -18.78 19.35
N HIS A 26 -0.88 -20.00 19.38
CA HIS A 26 -1.66 -21.21 19.08
C HIS A 26 -2.20 -21.95 20.30
N GLN A 27 -1.92 -21.49 21.53
CA GLN A 27 -2.49 -22.08 22.73
C GLN A 27 -4.00 -21.87 22.79
N ASP A 28 -4.75 -22.87 23.25
CA ASP A 28 -6.22 -22.85 23.29
C ASP A 28 -6.77 -21.73 24.19
N ARG A 29 -6.12 -21.41 25.29
CA ARG A 29 -6.49 -20.27 26.14
C ARG A 29 -6.40 -18.95 25.43
N ILE A 30 -5.38 -18.76 24.57
CA ILE A 30 -5.15 -17.56 23.76
C ILE A 30 -6.17 -17.51 22.61
N LYS A 31 -6.44 -18.65 21.96
CA LYS A 31 -7.50 -18.75 20.94
C LYS A 31 -8.87 -18.37 21.49
N VAL A 32 -9.20 -18.86 22.69
CA VAL A 32 -10.49 -18.54 23.33
C VAL A 32 -10.60 -17.05 23.68
N ARG A 33 -9.51 -16.43 24.18
CA ARG A 33 -9.53 -15.01 24.59
C ARG A 33 -9.56 -14.05 23.42
N PHE A 34 -8.68 -14.23 22.43
CA PHE A 34 -8.48 -13.28 21.34
C PHE A 34 -9.17 -13.70 20.04
N GLY A 35 -9.67 -14.92 19.91
CA GLY A 35 -10.31 -15.44 18.70
C GLY A 35 -9.44 -15.24 17.45
N GLU A 36 -10.00 -14.60 16.43
CA GLU A 36 -9.31 -14.25 15.19
C GLU A 36 -8.44 -12.98 15.30
N ASN A 37 -8.49 -12.26 16.43
CA ASN A 37 -7.72 -11.04 16.65
C ASN A 37 -6.29 -11.33 17.14
N ARG A 38 -5.65 -12.35 16.61
CA ARG A 38 -4.25 -12.70 16.87
C ARG A 38 -3.42 -12.39 15.65
N ARG A 39 -2.47 -11.47 15.78
CA ARG A 39 -1.69 -10.93 14.67
C ARG A 39 -0.21 -11.19 14.86
N PHE A 40 0.46 -11.64 13.80
CA PHE A 40 1.90 -11.91 13.80
C PHE A 40 2.56 -11.09 12.69
N ILE A 41 3.51 -10.25 13.06
CA ILE A 41 4.21 -9.34 12.15
C ILE A 41 5.71 -9.61 12.22
N ARG A 42 6.31 -9.96 11.10
CA ARG A 42 7.77 -10.10 10.96
C ARG A 42 8.36 -8.76 10.57
N CYS A 43 9.09 -8.16 11.49
CA CYS A 43 9.72 -6.86 11.32
C CYS A 43 10.94 -6.89 10.39
N ASP A 44 11.54 -8.05 10.16
CA ASP A 44 12.66 -8.26 9.23
C ASP A 44 12.22 -8.34 7.76
N GLN A 45 10.93 -8.21 7.46
CA GLN A 45 10.38 -8.31 6.11
C GLN A 45 10.06 -6.96 5.46
N PHE A 46 10.37 -5.85 6.10
CA PHE A 46 10.15 -4.52 5.53
C PHE A 46 11.21 -3.53 6.04
N PRO A 47 11.55 -2.49 5.25
CA PRO A 47 12.49 -1.47 5.67
C PRO A 47 11.99 -0.70 6.91
N PRO A 48 12.90 -0.32 7.83
CA PRO A 48 12.52 0.42 9.04
C PRO A 48 12.06 1.84 8.68
N SER A 49 10.77 2.09 8.75
CA SER A 49 10.18 3.43 8.68
C SER A 49 8.81 3.44 9.37
N ARG A 50 8.40 4.62 9.87
CA ARG A 50 7.07 4.84 10.45
C ARG A 50 5.97 4.39 9.49
N ALA A 51 6.04 4.82 8.24
CA ALA A 51 5.05 4.52 7.21
C ALA A 51 4.92 3.02 6.92
N ASN A 52 6.04 2.30 6.82
CA ASN A 52 6.04 0.86 6.56
C ASN A 52 5.45 0.06 7.72
N LEU A 53 5.78 0.43 8.97
CA LEU A 53 5.21 -0.21 10.15
C LEU A 53 3.70 0.02 10.23
N LEU A 54 3.23 1.25 10.05
CA LEU A 54 1.81 1.61 10.05
C LEU A 54 1.05 0.88 8.94
N SER A 55 1.58 0.86 7.72
CA SER A 55 1.00 0.12 6.58
C SER A 55 0.91 -1.38 6.87
N LYS A 56 1.96 -1.98 7.46
CA LYS A 56 1.97 -3.40 7.80
C LYS A 56 0.97 -3.72 8.91
N LEU A 57 0.88 -2.88 9.94
CA LEU A 57 -0.12 -2.97 11.01
C LEU A 57 -1.54 -2.90 10.42
N SER A 58 -1.82 -1.90 9.59
CA SER A 58 -3.12 -1.71 8.94
C SER A 58 -3.56 -2.95 8.18
N ARG A 59 -2.67 -3.47 7.32
CA ARG A 59 -2.94 -4.68 6.52
C ARG A 59 -3.24 -5.89 7.38
N VAL A 60 -2.42 -6.14 8.39
CA VAL A 60 -2.54 -7.34 9.24
C VAL A 60 -3.77 -7.27 10.14
N ILE A 61 -4.16 -6.09 10.59
CA ILE A 61 -5.35 -5.86 11.42
C ILE A 61 -6.63 -5.89 10.57
N GLY A 62 -6.52 -5.73 9.24
CA GLY A 62 -7.67 -5.67 8.34
C GLY A 62 -8.29 -4.27 8.27
N ALA A 63 -7.57 -3.24 8.72
CA ALA A 63 -7.97 -1.85 8.63
C ALA A 63 -7.74 -1.24 7.22
N GLY A 64 -7.23 -2.05 6.27
CA GLY A 64 -6.98 -1.69 4.88
C GLY A 64 -5.55 -1.21 4.62
N ASP A 65 -5.25 -0.96 3.35
CA ASP A 65 -3.92 -0.51 2.89
C ASP A 65 -3.79 1.04 2.88
N GLY A 66 -4.56 1.75 3.74
CA GLY A 66 -4.55 3.21 3.81
C GLY A 66 -3.21 3.78 4.27
N HIS A 67 -2.84 4.94 3.73
CA HIS A 67 -1.74 5.74 4.25
C HIS A 67 -2.12 6.27 5.63
N LEU A 68 -1.52 5.68 6.64
CA LEU A 68 -1.67 6.16 8.00
C LEU A 68 -0.49 7.08 8.31
N GLU A 69 -0.77 8.34 8.52
CA GLU A 69 0.23 9.28 9.04
C GLU A 69 0.47 9.03 10.55
N ASP A 70 -0.54 8.45 11.22
CA ASP A 70 -0.49 8.11 12.64
C ASP A 70 -1.33 6.86 12.98
N LEU A 71 -1.32 6.47 14.26
CA LEU A 71 -2.11 5.36 14.79
C LEU A 71 -3.59 5.69 15.03
N THR A 72 -4.05 6.91 14.80
CA THR A 72 -5.41 7.33 15.17
C THR A 72 -6.51 6.48 14.51
N PRO A 73 -6.45 6.18 13.21
CA PRO A 73 -7.42 5.29 12.59
C PRO A 73 -7.36 3.85 13.15
N LEU A 74 -6.14 3.35 13.39
CA LEU A 74 -5.94 2.01 13.96
C LEU A 74 -6.41 1.93 15.41
N ARG A 75 -6.27 2.98 16.21
CA ARG A 75 -6.77 3.04 17.59
C ARG A 75 -8.26 2.78 17.66
N ARG A 76 -9.06 3.35 16.75
CA ARG A 76 -10.51 3.10 16.70
C ARG A 76 -10.83 1.64 16.45
N PHE A 77 -10.13 1.01 15.52
CA PHE A 77 -10.30 -0.39 15.18
C PHE A 77 -9.86 -1.30 16.35
N LEU A 78 -8.69 -1.05 16.91
CA LEU A 78 -8.08 -1.81 17.99
C LEU A 78 -8.79 -1.63 19.33
N SER A 79 -9.47 -0.50 19.56
CA SER A 79 -10.24 -0.24 20.78
C SER A 79 -11.56 -1.03 20.84
N SER A 80 -12.02 -1.61 19.73
CA SER A 80 -13.31 -2.33 19.65
C SER A 80 -13.26 -3.76 20.20
N SER A 81 -12.07 -4.37 20.26
CA SER A 81 -11.90 -5.76 20.72
C SER A 81 -10.48 -6.01 21.22
N GLU A 82 -10.32 -6.93 22.18
CA GLU A 82 -8.98 -7.35 22.61
C GLU A 82 -8.21 -7.97 21.45
N THR A 83 -7.01 -7.49 21.20
CA THR A 83 -6.15 -7.93 20.10
C THR A 83 -4.77 -8.32 20.64
N LEU A 84 -4.25 -9.47 20.21
CA LEU A 84 -2.88 -9.90 20.47
C LEU A 84 -2.02 -9.60 19.24
N ILE A 85 -1.01 -8.76 19.39
CA ILE A 85 -0.06 -8.41 18.35
C ILE A 85 1.33 -8.92 18.75
N VAL A 86 1.95 -9.69 17.87
CA VAL A 86 3.35 -10.10 17.99
C VAL A 86 4.18 -9.36 16.96
N LEU A 87 5.17 -8.58 17.42
CA LEU A 87 6.22 -7.99 16.60
C LEU A 87 7.47 -8.87 16.70
N ASP A 88 7.72 -9.66 15.66
CA ASP A 88 8.86 -10.59 15.63
C ASP A 88 10.07 -9.98 14.93
N ASN A 89 11.27 -10.21 15.48
CA ASN A 89 12.54 -9.61 15.06
C ASN A 89 12.51 -8.07 15.09
N ALA A 90 11.97 -7.50 16.15
CA ALA A 90 11.77 -6.06 16.29
C ALA A 90 13.08 -5.25 16.25
N GLU A 91 14.24 -5.87 16.54
CA GLU A 91 15.54 -5.25 16.35
C GLU A 91 15.79 -4.77 14.92
N SER A 92 15.13 -5.36 13.92
CA SER A 92 15.26 -4.94 12.52
C SER A 92 14.66 -3.54 12.26
N ILE A 93 13.75 -3.09 13.12
CA ILE A 93 13.09 -1.77 12.99
C ILE A 93 13.36 -0.84 14.17
N LEU A 94 13.88 -1.36 15.30
CA LEU A 94 14.16 -0.60 16.52
C LEU A 94 15.67 -0.41 16.77
N ASP A 95 16.56 -0.75 15.82
CA ASP A 95 18.00 -0.52 16.00
C ASP A 95 18.29 1.00 16.08
N PRO A 96 18.82 1.51 17.20
CA PRO A 96 19.06 2.95 17.39
C PRO A 96 20.02 3.58 16.38
N ARG A 97 20.74 2.75 15.61
CA ARG A 97 21.66 3.19 14.56
C ARG A 97 20.97 3.42 13.22
N GLY A 98 19.69 3.08 13.10
CA GLY A 98 18.90 3.27 11.87
C GLY A 98 18.40 4.70 11.75
N ASP A 99 18.35 5.23 10.53
CA ASP A 99 17.96 6.61 10.22
C ASP A 99 16.53 6.98 10.65
N HIS A 100 15.65 5.99 10.89
CA HIS A 100 14.24 6.17 11.26
C HIS A 100 13.88 5.52 12.61
N ALA A 101 14.88 5.20 13.43
CA ALA A 101 14.67 4.42 14.65
C ALA A 101 13.75 5.12 15.67
N GLU A 102 13.87 6.44 15.84
CA GLU A 102 13.04 7.22 16.76
C GLU A 102 11.57 7.22 16.32
N GLU A 103 11.30 7.50 15.04
CA GLU A 103 9.94 7.52 14.51
C GLU A 103 9.22 6.17 14.62
N VAL A 104 9.96 5.08 14.43
CA VAL A 104 9.43 3.72 14.56
C VAL A 104 9.21 3.36 16.03
N TYR A 105 10.14 3.77 16.90
CA TYR A 105 10.03 3.59 18.33
C TYR A 105 8.79 4.24 18.90
N ASP A 106 8.49 5.48 18.51
CA ASP A 106 7.29 6.24 18.92
C ASP A 106 6.01 5.45 18.57
N VAL A 107 5.93 4.88 17.36
CA VAL A 107 4.78 4.06 16.95
C VAL A 107 4.63 2.81 17.83
N VAL A 108 5.73 2.12 18.15
CA VAL A 108 5.68 0.92 19.00
C VAL A 108 5.33 1.28 20.45
N GLU A 109 5.82 2.42 20.93
CA GLU A 109 5.47 2.93 22.25
C GLU A 109 3.99 3.33 22.32
N GLU A 110 3.49 4.10 21.35
CA GLU A 110 2.07 4.44 21.25
C GLU A 110 1.18 3.18 21.16
N LEU A 111 1.62 2.14 20.42
CA LEU A 111 0.90 0.88 20.31
C LEU A 111 0.83 0.14 21.66
N SER A 112 1.91 0.20 22.45
CA SER A 112 1.98 -0.43 23.77
C SER A 112 1.02 0.19 24.79
N GLN A 113 0.64 1.46 24.59
CA GLN A 113 -0.25 2.21 25.49
C GLN A 113 -1.76 2.05 25.17
N ILE A 114 -2.13 1.27 24.14
CA ILE A 114 -3.53 1.03 23.80
C ILE A 114 -4.10 -0.06 24.69
N ASN A 115 -5.07 0.25 25.53
CA ASN A 115 -5.60 -0.60 26.61
C ASN A 115 -6.10 -2.00 26.16
N ASN A 116 -6.55 -2.16 24.93
CA ASN A 116 -7.10 -3.42 24.42
C ASN A 116 -6.08 -4.25 23.63
N ILE A 117 -4.81 -3.84 23.63
CA ILE A 117 -3.74 -4.55 22.93
C ILE A 117 -2.87 -5.31 23.92
N CYS A 118 -2.71 -6.60 23.67
CA CYS A 118 -1.64 -7.40 24.23
C CYS A 118 -0.48 -7.39 23.23
N LEU A 119 0.58 -6.62 23.52
CA LEU A 119 1.74 -6.53 22.65
C LEU A 119 2.83 -7.50 23.13
N VAL A 120 3.32 -8.34 22.22
CA VAL A 120 4.48 -9.22 22.43
C VAL A 120 5.56 -8.83 21.43
N ILE A 121 6.73 -8.50 21.93
CA ILE A 121 7.89 -8.10 21.11
C ILE A 121 8.95 -9.18 21.24
N THR A 122 9.50 -9.67 20.13
CA THR A 122 10.72 -10.47 20.17
C THR A 122 11.89 -9.65 19.69
N SER A 123 12.97 -9.58 20.46
CA SER A 123 14.13 -8.75 20.12
C SER A 123 15.46 -9.36 20.63
N ARG A 124 16.56 -9.02 19.92
CA ARG A 124 17.93 -9.31 20.38
C ARG A 124 18.48 -8.18 21.23
N ILE A 125 17.94 -6.99 21.07
CA ILE A 125 18.35 -5.77 21.77
C ILE A 125 17.34 -5.40 22.85
N THR A 126 17.77 -4.61 23.82
CA THR A 126 16.95 -4.19 24.96
C THR A 126 16.18 -2.88 24.68
N VAL A 127 16.20 -2.37 23.44
CA VAL A 127 15.45 -1.19 23.04
C VAL A 127 14.02 -1.62 22.80
N VAL A 128 13.18 -1.41 23.81
CA VAL A 128 11.73 -1.73 23.82
C VAL A 128 11.03 -0.64 24.62
N PRO A 129 9.70 -0.44 24.45
CA PRO A 129 8.94 0.53 25.26
C PRO A 129 9.15 0.34 26.77
N PRO A 130 9.15 1.44 27.57
CA PRO A 130 9.50 1.39 28.99
C PRO A 130 8.55 0.52 29.82
N ASP A 131 7.28 0.43 29.43
CA ASP A 131 6.25 -0.32 30.14
C ASP A 131 6.25 -1.82 29.83
N CYS A 132 7.18 -2.31 28.98
CA CYS A 132 7.29 -3.72 28.65
C CYS A 132 7.90 -4.56 29.76
N GLU A 133 7.25 -5.65 30.14
CA GLU A 133 7.86 -6.70 30.95
C GLU A 133 8.90 -7.46 30.12
N CYS A 134 10.19 -7.37 30.50
CA CYS A 134 11.29 -7.95 29.76
C CYS A 134 11.59 -9.36 30.25
N LEU A 135 11.29 -10.37 29.44
CA LEU A 135 11.61 -11.77 29.70
C LEU A 135 12.86 -12.19 28.92
N LYS A 136 13.95 -12.42 29.63
CA LYS A 136 15.18 -12.96 29.03
C LYS A 136 15.04 -14.45 28.80
N ILE A 137 15.10 -14.90 27.56
CA ILE A 137 15.00 -16.30 27.18
C ILE A 137 16.38 -16.97 27.36
N PRO A 138 16.48 -17.95 28.28
CA PRO A 138 17.73 -18.69 28.48
C PRO A 138 17.97 -19.70 27.35
N THR A 139 19.20 -20.25 27.30
CA THR A 139 19.49 -21.45 26.51
C THR A 139 18.74 -22.67 27.05
N LEU A 140 18.70 -23.77 26.29
CA LEU A 140 18.08 -25.00 26.73
C LEU A 140 18.72 -25.52 28.02
N SER A 141 17.97 -26.24 28.84
CA SER A 141 18.60 -27.08 29.88
C SER A 141 19.39 -28.20 29.21
N MET A 142 20.35 -28.76 29.94
CA MET A 142 21.14 -29.90 29.45
C MET A 142 20.22 -31.05 28.98
N GLU A 143 19.19 -31.37 29.74
CA GLU A 143 18.22 -32.40 29.37
C GLU A 143 17.45 -32.05 28.10
N ALA A 144 16.92 -30.85 28.01
CA ALA A 144 16.19 -30.39 26.82
C ALA A 144 17.09 -30.32 25.58
N ALA A 145 18.38 -29.99 25.72
CA ALA A 145 19.35 -30.01 24.61
C ALA A 145 19.62 -31.43 24.13
N HIS A 146 19.81 -32.38 25.06
CA HIS A 146 19.94 -33.81 24.73
C HIS A 146 18.69 -34.34 24.03
N ASP A 147 17.50 -34.06 24.55
CA ASP A 147 16.24 -34.49 23.96
C ASP A 147 16.07 -33.91 22.55
N THR A 148 16.36 -32.61 22.35
CA THR A 148 16.30 -31.95 21.05
C THR A 148 17.28 -32.59 20.06
N PHE A 149 18.52 -32.84 20.48
CA PHE A 149 19.55 -33.48 19.67
C PHE A 149 19.12 -34.89 19.25
N HIS A 150 18.76 -35.77 20.18
CA HIS A 150 18.42 -37.16 19.92
C HIS A 150 17.06 -37.36 19.25
N ARG A 151 16.17 -36.38 19.29
CA ARG A 151 14.94 -36.40 18.48
C ARG A 151 15.27 -36.37 16.99
N ILE A 152 16.33 -35.64 16.59
CA ILE A 152 16.77 -35.47 15.20
C ILE A 152 17.81 -36.52 14.83
N TYR A 153 18.88 -36.61 15.64
CA TYR A 153 20.02 -37.50 15.38
C TYR A 153 19.72 -38.94 15.81
N LYS A 154 19.88 -39.89 14.87
CA LYS A 154 19.62 -41.32 15.07
C LYS A 154 20.87 -42.20 14.91
N GLY A 155 22.05 -41.60 14.63
CA GLY A 155 23.29 -42.32 14.33
C GLY A 155 24.01 -42.89 15.54
N GLY A 156 23.52 -42.64 16.79
CA GLY A 156 24.08 -43.18 18.03
C GLY A 156 23.25 -42.84 19.24
N GLY A 157 23.44 -43.58 20.32
CA GLY A 157 22.78 -43.29 21.59
C GLY A 157 23.46 -42.17 22.40
N PRO A 158 22.92 -41.82 23.58
CA PRO A 158 23.55 -40.88 24.50
C PRO A 158 24.98 -41.25 24.79
N SER A 159 25.89 -40.30 24.74
CA SER A 159 27.32 -40.48 25.05
C SER A 159 27.88 -39.23 25.71
N ASP A 160 28.92 -39.40 26.53
CA ASP A 160 29.63 -38.28 27.18
C ASP A 160 30.17 -37.29 26.11
N LEU A 161 30.65 -37.82 24.97
CA LEU A 161 31.15 -37.03 23.87
C LEU A 161 30.06 -36.10 23.31
N VAL A 162 28.82 -36.56 23.09
CA VAL A 162 27.70 -35.73 22.65
C VAL A 162 27.39 -34.69 23.71
N GLY A 163 27.39 -35.08 25.00
CA GLY A 163 27.15 -34.17 26.12
C GLY A 163 28.21 -33.05 26.19
N ASP A 164 29.46 -33.35 25.94
CA ASP A 164 30.56 -32.35 25.93
C ASP A 164 30.44 -31.40 24.73
N ILE A 165 30.03 -31.89 23.57
CA ILE A 165 29.78 -31.04 22.40
C ILE A 165 28.60 -30.11 22.67
N LEU A 166 27.48 -30.60 23.24
CA LEU A 166 26.34 -29.80 23.59
C LEU A 166 26.63 -28.70 24.60
N LYS A 167 27.52 -28.98 25.61
CA LYS A 167 28.06 -27.95 26.53
C LYS A 167 28.84 -26.87 25.78
N GLN A 168 29.70 -27.26 24.84
CA GLN A 168 30.46 -26.32 24.03
C GLN A 168 29.57 -25.44 23.15
N LEU A 169 28.38 -25.93 22.75
CA LEU A 169 27.36 -25.17 22.06
C LEU A 169 26.55 -24.25 23.01
N ASP A 170 26.93 -24.21 24.32
CA ASP A 170 26.15 -23.48 25.36
C ASP A 170 24.66 -23.83 25.34
N PHE A 171 24.33 -25.06 24.93
CA PHE A 171 22.96 -25.55 24.75
C PHE A 171 22.07 -24.65 23.89
N HIS A 172 22.68 -23.96 22.92
CA HIS A 172 21.98 -23.02 22.06
C HIS A 172 21.03 -23.78 21.10
N PRO A 173 19.69 -23.53 21.10
CA PRO A 173 18.72 -24.36 20.39
C PRO A 173 19.00 -24.55 18.90
N LEU A 174 19.31 -23.45 18.18
CA LEU A 174 19.59 -23.50 16.75
C LEU A 174 20.86 -24.28 16.46
N SER A 175 21.93 -24.06 17.25
CA SER A 175 23.20 -24.78 17.08
C SER A 175 23.05 -26.28 17.32
N VAL A 176 22.29 -26.64 18.36
CA VAL A 176 21.96 -28.06 18.68
C VAL A 176 21.19 -28.69 17.51
N THR A 177 20.17 -28.00 16.97
CA THR A 177 19.35 -28.49 15.85
C THR A 177 20.20 -28.68 14.59
N LEU A 178 21.00 -27.69 14.22
CA LEU A 178 21.88 -27.76 13.03
C LEU A 178 22.88 -28.89 13.14
N LEU A 179 23.54 -29.03 14.30
CA LEU A 179 24.50 -30.11 14.50
C LEU A 179 23.84 -31.49 14.40
N ALA A 180 22.70 -31.67 15.08
CA ALA A 180 21.95 -32.94 15.04
C ALA A 180 21.50 -33.27 13.61
N THR A 181 21.03 -32.26 12.84
CA THR A 181 20.58 -32.45 11.46
C THR A 181 21.73 -32.86 10.56
N VAL A 182 22.87 -32.16 10.63
CA VAL A 182 24.05 -32.50 9.82
C VAL A 182 24.58 -33.88 10.13
N ALA A 183 24.69 -34.22 11.41
CA ALA A 183 25.15 -35.54 11.84
C ALA A 183 24.21 -36.66 11.36
N HIS A 184 22.87 -36.44 11.44
CA HIS A 184 21.87 -37.37 10.96
C HIS A 184 21.90 -37.55 9.44
N GLN A 185 21.91 -36.47 8.69
CA GLN A 185 21.87 -36.50 7.21
C GLN A 185 23.13 -37.11 6.59
N ASN A 186 24.27 -37.00 7.25
CA ASN A 186 25.53 -37.59 6.77
C ASN A 186 25.80 -38.97 7.40
N GLU A 187 24.85 -39.54 8.13
CA GLU A 187 24.96 -40.85 8.75
C GLU A 187 26.23 -41.00 9.65
N TRP A 188 26.58 -39.93 10.37
CA TRP A 188 27.72 -39.98 11.27
C TRP A 188 27.38 -40.77 12.53
N ASP A 189 28.33 -41.63 12.97
CA ASP A 189 28.33 -42.17 14.33
C ASP A 189 28.92 -41.14 15.31
N ASN A 190 28.82 -41.41 16.62
CA ASN A 190 29.31 -40.50 17.64
C ASN A 190 30.83 -40.22 17.50
N ASN A 191 31.62 -41.20 17.08
CA ASN A 191 33.07 -41.05 16.89
C ASN A 191 33.38 -40.15 15.68
N ARG A 192 32.64 -40.28 14.62
CA ARG A 192 32.78 -39.43 13.42
C ARG A 192 32.32 -38.01 13.71
N LEU A 193 31.20 -37.86 14.43
CA LEU A 193 30.71 -36.57 14.88
C LEU A 193 31.80 -35.83 15.70
N GLY A 194 32.41 -36.49 16.68
CA GLY A 194 33.50 -35.89 17.47
C GLY A 194 34.66 -35.45 16.62
N ARG A 195 35.17 -36.31 15.71
CA ARG A 195 36.26 -35.95 14.80
C ARG A 195 35.96 -34.79 13.89
N GLU A 196 34.76 -34.73 13.33
CA GLU A 196 34.34 -33.61 12.44
C GLU A 196 34.18 -32.32 13.26
N TRP A 197 33.69 -32.41 14.50
CA TRP A 197 33.58 -31.30 15.41
C TRP A 197 35.00 -30.76 15.82
N ASP A 198 35.91 -31.60 16.23
CA ASP A 198 37.28 -31.23 16.65
C ASP A 198 38.04 -30.54 15.52
N LYS A 199 37.91 -31.01 14.27
CA LYS A 199 38.55 -30.37 13.12
C LYS A 199 38.10 -28.91 12.95
N ARG A 200 36.85 -28.59 13.33
CA ARG A 200 36.30 -27.24 13.20
C ARG A 200 36.67 -26.32 14.35
N GLN A 201 36.78 -26.83 15.55
CA GLN A 201 37.24 -26.04 16.71
C GLN A 201 38.62 -25.44 16.52
N THR A 202 39.49 -26.14 15.84
CA THR A 202 40.90 -25.66 15.57
C THR A 202 40.90 -24.49 14.58
N SER A 203 39.86 -24.32 13.75
CA SER A 203 39.77 -23.22 12.77
C SER A 203 39.01 -22.00 13.26
N VAL A 204 38.20 -22.13 14.33
CA VAL A 204 37.30 -21.05 14.83
C VAL A 204 37.60 -20.82 16.32
N LEU A 205 38.78 -20.30 16.64
CA LEU A 205 39.24 -20.14 18.03
C LEU A 205 38.49 -19.05 18.82
N ARG A 206 37.93 -19.53 19.96
CA ARG A 206 37.82 -18.89 21.30
C ARG A 206 37.10 -17.55 21.42
N THR A 207 36.08 -17.54 22.25
CA THR A 207 35.52 -16.47 23.11
C THR A 207 34.20 -15.77 22.78
N ASP A 208 33.34 -16.25 21.88
CA ASP A 208 32.04 -15.58 21.70
C ASP A 208 30.89 -16.56 21.39
N ARG A 209 29.71 -16.35 21.99
CA ARG A 209 28.49 -17.17 21.75
C ARG A 209 28.07 -17.21 20.28
N ASN A 210 28.34 -16.14 19.50
CA ASN A 210 28.10 -16.10 18.05
C ASN A 210 29.02 -17.04 17.26
N LYS A 211 30.15 -17.42 17.81
CA LYS A 211 31.14 -18.31 17.15
C LYS A 211 30.70 -19.77 17.13
N SER A 212 29.92 -20.23 18.11
CA SER A 212 29.42 -21.60 18.13
C SER A 212 28.36 -21.82 17.04
N LEU A 213 27.50 -20.83 16.76
CA LEU A 213 26.54 -20.86 15.68
C LEU A 213 27.24 -20.82 14.31
N ALA A 214 28.22 -19.92 14.12
CA ALA A 214 29.05 -19.83 12.91
C ALA A 214 29.74 -21.16 12.62
N ALA A 215 30.38 -21.79 13.65
CA ALA A 215 31.01 -23.11 13.51
C ALA A 215 30.03 -24.19 13.04
N THR A 216 28.79 -24.18 13.57
CA THR A 216 27.76 -25.14 13.19
C THR A 216 27.25 -24.92 11.77
N ILE A 217 27.11 -23.66 11.36
CA ILE A 217 26.75 -23.30 9.98
C ILE A 217 27.86 -23.77 9.01
N GLU A 218 29.13 -23.47 9.30
CA GLU A 218 30.24 -23.91 8.46
C GLU A 218 30.41 -25.44 8.44
N LEU A 219 30.05 -26.16 9.51
CA LEU A 219 29.99 -27.59 9.51
C LEU A 219 28.90 -28.10 8.52
N SER A 220 27.76 -27.47 8.49
CA SER A 220 26.67 -27.78 7.53
C SER A 220 27.12 -27.53 6.07
N LEU A 221 27.73 -26.37 5.82
CA LEU A 221 28.24 -25.97 4.49
C LEU A 221 29.41 -26.83 3.98
N SER A 222 30.15 -27.44 4.89
CA SER A 222 31.27 -28.32 4.55
C SER A 222 30.91 -29.81 4.58
N SER A 223 29.66 -30.14 4.87
CA SER A 223 29.19 -31.54 4.85
C SER A 223 29.28 -32.13 3.44
N PRO A 224 29.49 -33.45 3.29
CA PRO A 224 29.47 -34.11 1.99
C PRO A 224 28.23 -33.78 1.20
N MET A 225 27.03 -33.85 1.83
CA MET A 225 25.75 -33.56 1.19
C MET A 225 25.67 -32.14 0.60
N PHE A 226 26.27 -31.14 1.22
CA PHE A 226 26.32 -29.78 0.70
C PHE A 226 27.37 -29.63 -0.41
N ARG A 227 28.57 -30.24 -0.25
CA ARG A 227 29.64 -30.18 -1.26
C ARG A 227 29.25 -30.83 -2.58
N ASP A 228 28.49 -31.92 -2.54
CA ASP A 228 28.02 -32.65 -3.71
C ASP A 228 27.07 -31.82 -4.59
N LEU A 229 26.52 -30.70 -4.05
CA LEU A 229 25.72 -29.73 -4.82
C LEU A 229 26.58 -28.84 -5.76
N GLY A 230 27.89 -28.78 -5.53
CA GLY A 230 28.79 -27.97 -6.34
C GLY A 230 28.91 -26.50 -5.89
N PRO A 231 29.65 -25.69 -6.67
CA PRO A 231 30.03 -24.32 -6.28
C PRO A 231 28.81 -23.37 -6.19
N ASP A 232 27.80 -23.55 -7.00
CA ASP A 232 26.64 -22.66 -7.09
C ASP A 232 25.76 -22.68 -5.84
N ALA A 233 25.88 -23.75 -5.02
CA ALA A 233 25.06 -23.92 -3.83
C ALA A 233 25.23 -22.79 -2.81
N ARG A 234 26.46 -22.33 -2.61
CA ARG A 234 26.75 -21.25 -1.65
C ARG A 234 26.27 -19.90 -2.14
N GLU A 235 26.41 -19.62 -3.44
CA GLU A 235 25.88 -18.39 -4.03
C GLU A 235 24.35 -18.38 -3.99
N LEU A 236 23.72 -19.52 -4.30
CA LEU A 236 22.26 -19.65 -4.25
C LEU A 236 21.71 -19.45 -2.81
N LEU A 237 22.38 -19.97 -1.79
CA LEU A 237 22.06 -19.67 -0.40
C LEU A 237 22.21 -18.19 -0.08
N GLY A 238 23.26 -17.54 -0.63
CA GLY A 238 23.46 -16.09 -0.50
C GLY A 238 22.30 -15.29 -1.10
N VAL A 239 21.76 -15.72 -2.25
CA VAL A 239 20.56 -15.10 -2.85
C VAL A 239 19.33 -15.31 -1.97
N VAL A 240 19.09 -16.50 -1.43
CA VAL A 240 17.99 -16.75 -0.48
C VAL A 240 18.15 -15.89 0.78
N ALA A 241 19.38 -15.70 1.26
CA ALA A 241 19.67 -14.85 2.41
C ALA A 241 19.48 -13.37 2.12
N PHE A 242 19.69 -12.94 0.89
CA PHE A 242 19.54 -11.55 0.46
C PHE A 242 18.08 -11.10 0.49
N PHE A 243 17.15 -11.94 -0.01
CA PHE A 243 15.74 -11.58 -0.11
C PHE A 243 14.99 -11.71 1.22
N PRO A 244 14.25 -10.67 1.67
CA PRO A 244 13.48 -10.71 2.92
C PRO A 244 12.44 -11.81 3.00
N GLN A 245 11.74 -12.10 1.89
CA GLN A 245 10.77 -13.20 1.81
C GLN A 245 11.45 -14.55 1.50
N GLY A 246 12.70 -14.55 1.03
CA GLY A 246 13.35 -15.69 0.41
C GLY A 246 13.07 -15.75 -1.09
N VAL A 247 13.15 -16.93 -1.71
CA VAL A 247 12.96 -17.14 -3.15
C VAL A 247 11.63 -17.87 -3.37
N ASP A 248 10.78 -17.34 -4.26
CA ASP A 248 9.53 -18.01 -4.70
C ASP A 248 9.89 -19.24 -5.55
N GLU A 249 9.41 -20.42 -5.13
CA GLU A 249 9.70 -21.68 -5.80
C GLU A 249 9.14 -21.72 -7.24
N ASN A 250 8.09 -20.96 -7.54
CA ASN A 250 7.54 -20.87 -8.90
C ASN A 250 8.46 -20.07 -9.84
N ASN A 251 9.27 -19.19 -9.30
CA ASN A 251 10.15 -18.30 -10.05
C ASN A 251 11.58 -18.84 -10.27
N ILE A 252 11.92 -20.02 -9.71
CA ILE A 252 13.27 -20.61 -9.79
C ILE A 252 13.76 -20.71 -11.23
N HIS A 253 12.92 -21.16 -12.16
CA HIS A 253 13.31 -21.42 -13.55
C HIS A 253 13.73 -20.15 -14.29
N TRP A 254 13.08 -19.05 -14.05
CA TRP A 254 13.45 -17.82 -14.71
C TRP A 254 14.52 -17.02 -13.94
N LEU A 255 14.56 -17.14 -12.62
CA LEU A 255 15.63 -16.51 -11.81
C LEU A 255 16.99 -17.18 -12.04
N PHE A 256 17.02 -18.51 -12.12
CA PHE A 256 18.25 -19.29 -12.17
C PHE A 256 18.26 -20.29 -13.35
N PRO A 257 18.14 -19.85 -14.61
CA PRO A 257 18.04 -20.76 -15.75
C PRO A 257 19.32 -21.57 -16.02
N THR A 258 20.47 -21.10 -15.51
CA THR A 258 21.75 -21.80 -15.60
C THR A 258 21.85 -22.93 -14.58
N ILE A 259 21.02 -22.90 -13.53
CA ILE A 259 21.01 -23.94 -12.50
C ILE A 259 20.01 -25.03 -12.90
N SER A 260 20.51 -26.10 -13.52
CA SER A 260 19.70 -27.28 -13.77
C SER A 260 19.27 -27.91 -12.44
N ASN A 261 17.96 -28.16 -12.25
CA ASN A 261 17.38 -28.69 -11.01
C ASN A 261 17.45 -27.75 -9.78
N GLY A 262 17.15 -26.46 -9.93
CA GLY A 262 17.09 -25.51 -8.81
C GLY A 262 16.28 -26.01 -7.60
N THR A 263 15.16 -26.69 -7.82
CA THR A 263 14.36 -27.32 -6.75
C THR A 263 15.13 -28.34 -5.92
N HIS A 264 16.03 -29.10 -6.53
CA HIS A 264 16.88 -30.06 -5.83
C HIS A 264 17.81 -29.36 -4.82
N PHE A 265 18.36 -28.19 -5.14
CA PHE A 265 19.16 -27.40 -4.20
C PHE A 265 18.32 -27.00 -2.99
N PHE A 266 17.11 -26.46 -3.20
CA PHE A 266 16.24 -26.05 -2.11
C PHE A 266 15.78 -27.21 -1.24
N ASP A 267 15.50 -28.39 -1.82
CA ASP A 267 15.23 -29.60 -1.06
C ASP A 267 16.39 -29.97 -0.14
N LYS A 268 17.63 -29.94 -0.66
CA LYS A 268 18.82 -30.24 0.14
C LYS A 268 19.09 -29.20 1.22
N PHE A 269 18.87 -27.91 0.92
CA PHE A 269 18.97 -26.85 1.92
C PHE A 269 17.96 -27.02 3.05
N CYS A 270 16.72 -27.41 2.75
CA CYS A 270 15.72 -27.74 3.76
C CYS A 270 16.12 -29.00 4.56
N MET A 271 16.63 -30.04 3.92
CA MET A 271 17.12 -31.27 4.61
C MET A 271 18.27 -30.96 5.56
N LEU A 272 19.14 -30.00 5.25
CA LEU A 272 20.22 -29.55 6.12
C LEU A 272 19.77 -28.52 7.17
N SER A 273 18.49 -28.20 7.25
CA SER A 273 17.90 -27.16 8.13
C SER A 273 18.50 -25.75 7.93
N LEU A 274 19.06 -25.48 6.76
CA LEU A 274 19.58 -24.16 6.38
C LEU A 274 18.45 -23.25 5.91
N THR A 275 17.41 -23.82 5.29
CA THR A 275 16.20 -23.15 4.84
C THR A 275 14.95 -23.88 5.28
N TYR A 276 13.81 -23.21 5.15
CA TYR A 276 12.49 -23.84 5.33
C TYR A 276 11.48 -23.22 4.35
N ARG A 277 10.39 -23.93 4.07
CA ARG A 277 9.33 -23.47 3.18
C ARG A 277 8.24 -22.75 3.94
N SER A 278 7.81 -21.61 3.42
CA SER A 278 6.71 -20.83 3.98
C SER A 278 5.98 -20.08 2.87
N ASN A 279 4.67 -20.30 2.72
CA ASN A 279 3.81 -19.60 1.74
C ASN A 279 4.33 -19.64 0.29
N GLY A 280 4.91 -20.75 -0.16
CA GLY A 280 5.49 -20.88 -1.50
C GLY A 280 6.92 -20.36 -1.65
N PHE A 281 7.48 -19.77 -0.60
CA PHE A 281 8.86 -19.29 -0.59
C PHE A 281 9.78 -20.23 0.16
N THR A 282 10.98 -20.45 -0.39
CA THR A 282 12.12 -21.00 0.36
C THR A 282 12.85 -19.86 1.06
N THR A 283 12.83 -19.84 2.37
CA THR A 283 13.38 -18.78 3.23
C THR A 283 14.27 -19.36 4.33
N MET A 284 14.90 -18.51 5.12
CA MET A 284 15.76 -18.96 6.22
C MET A 284 15.56 -18.14 7.50
N LEU A 285 16.00 -18.70 8.62
CA LEU A 285 15.97 -18.02 9.90
C LEU A 285 16.92 -16.81 9.90
N ALA A 286 16.56 -15.74 10.61
CA ALA A 286 17.32 -14.49 10.65
C ALA A 286 18.82 -14.66 10.99
N PRO A 287 19.25 -15.51 11.94
CA PRO A 287 20.69 -15.72 12.22
C PRO A 287 21.45 -16.35 11.05
N LEU A 288 20.81 -17.26 10.31
CA LEU A 288 21.40 -17.88 9.12
C LEU A 288 21.47 -16.87 7.97
N ARG A 289 20.42 -16.08 7.80
CA ARG A 289 20.36 -14.99 6.82
C ARG A 289 21.50 -13.99 7.03
N GLU A 290 21.67 -13.53 8.26
CA GLU A 290 22.74 -12.58 8.63
C GLU A 290 24.14 -13.13 8.34
N TYR A 291 24.37 -14.42 8.62
CA TYR A 291 25.65 -15.08 8.36
C TYR A 291 25.94 -15.31 6.87
N LEU A 292 24.91 -15.67 6.09
CA LEU A 292 25.02 -16.08 4.68
C LEU A 292 24.81 -14.93 3.69
N ARG A 293 24.25 -13.81 4.14
CA ARG A 293 24.01 -12.63 3.30
C ARG A 293 25.35 -12.10 2.76
N PRO A 294 25.47 -11.85 1.45
CA PRO A 294 26.66 -11.21 0.89
C PRO A 294 26.92 -9.85 1.54
N ASN A 295 28.15 -9.61 1.98
CA ASN A 295 28.57 -8.33 2.54
C ASN A 295 28.52 -7.21 1.48
N ASP A 296 28.88 -7.56 0.24
CA ASP A 296 28.74 -6.71 -0.93
C ASP A 296 27.86 -7.44 -1.95
N PRO A 297 26.66 -6.92 -2.23
CA PRO A 297 25.75 -7.50 -3.24
C PRO A 297 26.38 -7.59 -4.63
N ASN A 298 27.32 -6.70 -4.96
CA ASN A 298 28.01 -6.70 -6.25
C ASN A 298 29.12 -7.77 -6.36
N SER A 299 29.47 -8.43 -5.26
CA SER A 299 30.47 -9.50 -5.27
C SER A 299 29.92 -10.89 -5.67
N SER A 300 28.61 -11.07 -5.67
CA SER A 300 27.94 -12.34 -6.05
C SER A 300 27.48 -12.31 -7.50
N SER A 301 28.06 -13.17 -8.34
CA SER A 301 27.70 -13.27 -9.76
C SER A 301 26.22 -13.66 -9.94
N LEU A 302 25.73 -14.57 -9.10
CA LEU A 302 24.35 -15.04 -9.17
C LEU A 302 23.36 -13.95 -8.72
N LEU A 303 23.70 -13.14 -7.72
CA LEU A 303 22.87 -12.03 -7.28
C LEU A 303 22.80 -10.92 -8.34
N LEU A 304 23.92 -10.62 -9.00
CA LEU A 304 23.94 -9.67 -10.12
C LEU A 304 23.07 -10.16 -11.29
N THR A 305 23.17 -11.44 -11.68
CA THR A 305 22.30 -12.01 -12.69
C THR A 305 20.84 -11.95 -12.26
N THR A 306 20.53 -12.21 -11.01
CA THR A 306 19.18 -12.10 -10.45
C THR A 306 18.66 -10.67 -10.55
N LYS A 307 19.48 -9.68 -10.19
CA LYS A 307 19.16 -8.24 -10.34
C LYS A 307 18.82 -7.90 -11.79
N GLU A 308 19.68 -8.25 -12.73
CA GLU A 308 19.48 -7.96 -14.15
C GLU A 308 18.17 -8.56 -14.66
N ARG A 309 17.80 -9.75 -14.21
CA ARG A 309 16.53 -10.40 -14.59
C ARG A 309 15.32 -9.64 -14.04
N TYR A 310 15.33 -9.25 -12.77
CA TYR A 310 14.26 -8.43 -12.23
C TYR A 310 14.15 -7.10 -12.97
N PHE A 311 15.27 -6.42 -13.21
CA PHE A 311 15.29 -5.13 -13.91
C PHE A 311 14.80 -5.25 -15.36
N THR A 312 15.28 -6.24 -16.11
CA THR A 312 14.84 -6.50 -17.48
C THR A 312 13.33 -6.76 -17.52
N ARG A 313 12.81 -7.60 -16.61
CA ARG A 313 11.40 -7.91 -16.58
C ARG A 313 10.53 -6.73 -16.16
N MET A 314 11.02 -5.87 -15.25
CA MET A 314 10.33 -4.63 -14.88
C MET A 314 10.44 -3.52 -15.93
N SER A 315 11.37 -3.60 -16.87
CA SER A 315 11.50 -2.61 -17.96
C SER A 315 10.49 -2.80 -19.08
N VAL A 316 9.79 -3.93 -19.13
CA VAL A 316 8.68 -4.17 -20.06
C VAL A 316 7.55 -3.19 -19.73
N ASP A 317 6.85 -2.73 -20.75
CA ASP A 317 5.72 -1.82 -20.57
C ASP A 317 4.63 -2.48 -19.72
N LEU A 318 4.41 -1.92 -18.54
CA LEU A 318 3.43 -2.40 -17.57
C LEU A 318 2.02 -1.81 -17.79
N ASP A 319 1.80 -1.05 -18.88
CA ASP A 319 0.46 -0.59 -19.26
C ASP A 319 -0.39 -1.80 -19.70
N PRO A 320 -1.49 -2.15 -19.02
CA PRO A 320 -2.37 -3.24 -19.41
C PRO A 320 -2.94 -3.13 -20.82
N ASN A 321 -2.86 -1.95 -21.41
CA ASN A 321 -3.33 -1.70 -22.79
C ASN A 321 -2.20 -1.79 -23.82
N SER A 322 -0.95 -2.02 -23.38
CA SER A 322 0.19 -2.23 -24.26
C SER A 322 0.15 -3.64 -24.87
N PRO A 323 0.48 -3.80 -26.18
CA PRO A 323 0.70 -5.12 -26.76
C PRO A 323 1.82 -5.93 -26.11
N GLU A 324 2.73 -5.24 -25.41
CA GLU A 324 3.89 -5.83 -24.72
C GLU A 324 3.57 -6.13 -23.23
N PHE A 325 2.32 -5.94 -22.81
CA PHE A 325 1.91 -6.19 -21.44
C PHE A 325 2.13 -7.65 -21.03
N GLU A 326 2.96 -7.85 -20.04
CA GLU A 326 3.12 -9.14 -19.35
C GLU A 326 2.21 -9.23 -18.13
N ASP A 327 1.86 -10.45 -17.73
CA ASP A 327 1.16 -10.72 -16.47
C ASP A 327 2.02 -10.26 -15.28
N THR A 328 1.60 -9.18 -14.66
CA THR A 328 2.33 -8.52 -13.55
C THR A 328 1.98 -9.06 -12.17
N ARG A 329 1.16 -10.12 -12.06
CA ARG A 329 0.78 -10.73 -10.76
C ARG A 329 1.99 -11.18 -9.95
N TRP A 330 3.08 -11.56 -10.61
CA TRP A 330 4.33 -11.94 -9.97
C TRP A 330 4.96 -10.77 -9.18
N ILE A 331 4.85 -9.53 -9.65
CA ILE A 331 5.35 -8.34 -8.93
C ILE A 331 4.61 -8.19 -7.60
N SER A 332 3.29 -8.44 -7.61
CA SER A 332 2.47 -8.35 -6.39
C SER A 332 2.80 -9.45 -5.37
N SER A 333 3.28 -10.62 -5.79
CA SER A 333 3.71 -11.69 -4.88
C SER A 333 5.10 -11.43 -4.30
N GLU A 334 5.96 -10.75 -5.04
CA GLU A 334 7.36 -10.48 -4.68
C GLU A 334 7.63 -9.00 -4.36
N ASP A 335 6.60 -8.22 -4.10
CA ASP A 335 6.70 -6.77 -3.92
C ASP A 335 7.72 -6.36 -2.83
N VAL A 336 7.84 -7.12 -1.75
CA VAL A 336 8.83 -6.89 -0.68
C VAL A 336 10.26 -7.21 -1.15
N ASN A 337 10.44 -8.29 -1.92
CA ASN A 337 11.75 -8.66 -2.46
C ASN A 337 12.23 -7.64 -3.48
N ILE A 338 11.32 -7.19 -4.36
CA ILE A 338 11.61 -6.18 -5.38
C ILE A 338 11.97 -4.85 -4.73
N GLU A 339 11.19 -4.39 -3.75
CA GLU A 339 11.46 -3.15 -3.04
C GLU A 339 12.83 -3.20 -2.35
N HIS A 340 13.15 -4.32 -1.67
CA HIS A 340 14.45 -4.51 -1.04
C HIS A 340 15.60 -4.52 -2.05
N LEU A 341 15.43 -5.20 -3.19
CA LEU A 341 16.42 -5.25 -4.26
C LEU A 341 16.71 -3.84 -4.79
N LEU A 342 15.66 -3.08 -5.12
CA LEU A 342 15.77 -1.71 -5.60
C LEU A 342 16.43 -0.81 -4.56
N ASP A 343 15.99 -0.90 -3.30
CA ASP A 343 16.53 -0.10 -2.19
C ASP A 343 18.04 -0.29 -2.02
N VAL A 344 18.50 -1.54 -2.05
CA VAL A 344 19.93 -1.86 -1.93
C VAL A 344 20.72 -1.33 -3.13
N PHE A 345 20.27 -1.58 -4.36
CA PHE A 345 21.04 -1.20 -5.54
C PHE A 345 21.04 0.30 -5.82
N VAL A 346 19.95 1.04 -5.55
CA VAL A 346 20.00 2.51 -5.63
C VAL A 346 20.84 3.14 -4.52
N SER A 347 21.05 2.44 -3.40
CA SER A 347 21.91 2.91 -2.30
C SER A 347 23.38 2.63 -2.54
N THR A 348 23.70 1.53 -3.23
CA THR A 348 25.09 1.14 -3.53
C THR A 348 25.63 1.77 -4.81
N ASP A 349 24.76 2.03 -5.78
CA ASP A 349 25.09 2.66 -7.04
C ASP A 349 23.97 3.65 -7.45
N ALA A 350 24.01 4.85 -6.85
CA ALA A 350 23.08 5.92 -7.14
C ALA A 350 23.14 6.40 -8.60
N SER A 351 24.22 6.11 -9.34
CA SER A 351 24.38 6.49 -10.76
C SER A 351 23.76 5.50 -11.73
N SER A 352 23.23 4.35 -11.25
CA SER A 352 22.65 3.31 -12.10
C SER A 352 21.28 3.72 -12.66
N ASP A 353 21.26 4.06 -13.96
CA ASP A 353 20.03 4.33 -14.70
C ASP A 353 19.03 3.20 -14.70
N GLU A 354 19.54 1.98 -14.82
CA GLU A 354 18.70 0.79 -14.86
C GLU A 354 17.94 0.60 -13.54
N ALA A 355 18.62 0.84 -12.41
CA ALA A 355 18.00 0.75 -11.09
C ALA A 355 16.88 1.80 -10.94
N TRP A 356 17.11 3.04 -11.36
CA TRP A 356 16.10 4.10 -11.27
C TRP A 356 14.95 3.91 -12.25
N LYS A 357 15.20 3.39 -13.46
CA LYS A 357 14.12 2.99 -14.39
C LYS A 357 13.27 1.86 -13.82
N ALA A 358 13.91 0.87 -13.20
CA ALA A 358 13.21 -0.20 -12.51
C ALA A 358 12.38 0.32 -11.32
N CYS A 359 12.88 1.31 -10.57
CA CYS A 359 12.10 2.01 -9.53
C CYS A 359 10.87 2.69 -10.11
N ALA A 360 11.01 3.42 -11.22
CA ALA A 360 9.88 4.09 -11.87
C ALA A 360 8.81 3.09 -12.35
N SER A 361 9.24 1.96 -12.94
CA SER A 361 8.33 0.88 -13.36
C SER A 361 7.64 0.22 -12.18
N PHE A 362 8.35 -0.01 -11.08
CA PHE A 362 7.77 -0.57 -9.85
C PHE A 362 6.75 0.37 -9.21
N ILE A 363 7.03 1.68 -9.17
CA ILE A 363 6.10 2.70 -8.68
C ILE A 363 4.83 2.72 -9.54
N ARG A 364 4.97 2.64 -10.88
CA ARG A 364 3.82 2.55 -11.79
C ARG A 364 2.98 1.31 -11.51
N HIS A 365 3.61 0.15 -11.28
CA HIS A 365 2.90 -1.07 -10.92
C HIS A 365 2.15 -0.93 -9.59
N LEU A 366 2.75 -0.29 -8.57
CA LEU A 366 2.09 -0.01 -7.30
C LEU A 366 0.87 0.89 -7.49
N ASP A 367 0.94 1.88 -8.38
CA ASP A 367 -0.17 2.76 -8.74
C ASP A 367 -1.40 1.96 -9.20
N TRP A 368 -1.19 0.99 -10.08
CA TRP A 368 -2.27 0.16 -10.63
C TRP A 368 -2.88 -0.83 -9.64
N HIS A 369 -2.07 -1.45 -8.78
CA HIS A 369 -2.52 -2.62 -8.00
C HIS A 369 -2.67 -2.34 -6.50
N LYS A 370 -1.76 -1.60 -5.89
CA LYS A 370 -1.72 -1.36 -4.44
C LYS A 370 -1.01 -0.05 -4.13
N PRO A 371 -1.66 1.11 -4.32
CA PRO A 371 -1.05 2.38 -3.95
C PRO A 371 -0.56 2.33 -2.50
N ARG A 372 0.75 2.50 -2.28
CA ARG A 372 1.36 2.53 -0.95
C ARG A 372 2.60 3.41 -0.93
N GLN A 373 2.93 3.94 0.24
CA GLN A 373 4.22 4.58 0.41
C GLN A 373 5.34 3.53 0.39
N THR A 374 6.39 3.84 -0.33
CA THR A 374 7.60 3.03 -0.40
C THR A 374 8.78 3.84 0.11
N VAL A 375 9.82 3.17 0.60
CA VAL A 375 11.10 3.82 0.97
C VAL A 375 11.71 4.51 -0.24
N LEU A 376 11.46 3.98 -1.44
CA LEU A 376 11.93 4.53 -2.71
C LEU A 376 11.44 5.95 -2.96
N LYS A 377 10.26 6.34 -2.42
CA LYS A 377 9.72 7.69 -2.53
C LYS A 377 10.68 8.74 -1.97
N SER A 378 11.12 8.58 -0.72
CA SER A 378 12.03 9.55 -0.09
C SER A 378 13.39 9.58 -0.80
N LYS A 379 13.86 8.44 -1.31
CA LYS A 379 15.10 8.38 -2.10
C LYS A 379 14.98 9.09 -3.43
N ILE A 380 13.85 8.95 -4.14
CA ILE A 380 13.58 9.66 -5.39
C ILE A 380 13.51 11.18 -5.14
N GLU A 381 12.78 11.62 -4.13
CA GLU A 381 12.70 13.05 -3.78
C GLU A 381 14.06 13.61 -3.36
N GLY A 382 14.89 12.82 -2.69
CA GLY A 382 16.23 13.17 -2.26
C GLY A 382 17.32 13.12 -3.34
N LEU A 383 17.02 12.64 -4.56
CA LEU A 383 17.97 12.65 -5.67
C LEU A 383 18.44 14.08 -5.98
N PRO A 384 19.72 14.29 -6.34
CA PRO A 384 20.20 15.58 -6.87
C PRO A 384 19.42 16.01 -8.11
N ASP A 385 19.19 17.32 -8.29
CA ASP A 385 18.40 17.84 -9.42
C ASP A 385 19.07 17.62 -10.78
N ASP A 386 20.39 17.51 -10.80
CA ASP A 386 21.20 17.19 -11.98
C ASP A 386 21.20 15.69 -12.34
N HIS A 387 20.66 14.85 -11.46
CA HIS A 387 20.56 13.41 -11.74
C HIS A 387 19.59 13.15 -12.89
N HIS A 388 20.06 12.47 -13.93
CA HIS A 388 19.32 12.36 -15.19
C HIS A 388 18.01 11.54 -15.08
N SER A 389 17.90 10.54 -14.19
CA SER A 389 16.67 9.76 -13.96
C SER A 389 15.66 10.48 -13.04
N LYS A 390 16.03 11.57 -12.36
CA LYS A 390 15.15 12.22 -11.38
C LYS A 390 13.81 12.65 -11.96
N PRO A 391 13.72 13.32 -13.14
CA PRO A 391 12.42 13.72 -13.68
C PRO A 391 11.50 12.55 -14.01
N ASP A 392 12.05 11.46 -14.56
CA ASP A 392 11.25 10.26 -14.84
C ASP A 392 10.68 9.66 -13.55
N CYS A 393 11.50 9.54 -12.52
CA CYS A 393 11.08 9.00 -11.22
C CYS A 393 10.05 9.90 -10.52
N LEU A 394 10.24 11.23 -10.54
CA LEU A 394 9.26 12.19 -10.00
C LEU A 394 7.94 12.15 -10.78
N PHE A 395 8.02 12.00 -12.10
CA PHE A 395 6.83 11.86 -12.94
C PHE A 395 6.02 10.63 -12.54
N GLU A 396 6.65 9.45 -12.45
CA GLU A 396 5.95 8.22 -12.04
C GLU A 396 5.40 8.32 -10.61
N LEU A 397 6.16 8.92 -9.68
CA LEU A 397 5.68 9.19 -8.33
C LEU A 397 4.45 10.12 -8.33
N SER A 398 4.40 11.10 -9.24
CA SER A 398 3.23 11.97 -9.40
C SER A 398 1.99 11.21 -9.86
N GLN A 399 2.16 10.18 -10.70
CA GLN A 399 1.04 9.32 -11.12
C GLN A 399 0.49 8.52 -9.92
N LEU A 400 1.39 7.98 -9.07
CA LEU A 400 1.00 7.31 -7.84
C LEU A 400 0.14 8.21 -6.95
N PHE A 401 0.55 9.48 -6.76
CA PHE A 401 -0.27 10.43 -6.00
C PHE A 401 -1.61 10.76 -6.66
N GLY A 402 -1.65 10.75 -8.00
CA GLY A 402 -2.89 10.90 -8.74
C GLY A 402 -3.90 9.80 -8.46
N SER A 403 -3.44 8.55 -8.40
CA SER A 403 -4.30 7.38 -8.19
C SER A 403 -4.87 7.28 -6.77
N ILE A 404 -4.12 7.75 -5.76
CA ILE A 404 -4.59 7.80 -4.37
C ILE A 404 -5.39 9.08 -4.04
N GLY A 405 -5.64 9.94 -5.04
CA GLY A 405 -6.42 11.18 -4.86
C GLY A 405 -5.65 12.33 -4.20
N ASN A 406 -4.34 12.19 -3.95
CA ASN A 406 -3.51 13.28 -3.40
C ASN A 406 -3.01 14.22 -4.52
N HIS A 407 -3.94 15.02 -5.06
CA HIS A 407 -3.66 15.91 -6.18
C HIS A 407 -2.77 17.12 -5.83
N MET A 408 -2.64 17.48 -4.55
CA MET A 408 -1.73 18.55 -4.12
C MET A 408 -0.26 18.13 -4.29
N ASP A 409 0.11 16.96 -3.77
CA ASP A 409 1.46 16.42 -3.96
C ASP A 409 1.73 16.09 -5.43
N ARG A 410 0.74 15.56 -6.17
CA ARG A 410 0.83 15.37 -7.62
C ARG A 410 1.22 16.68 -8.32
N LYS A 411 0.54 17.79 -8.03
CA LYS A 411 0.85 19.12 -8.58
C LYS A 411 2.28 19.54 -8.21
N ARG A 412 2.68 19.40 -6.94
CA ARG A 412 4.01 19.75 -6.44
C ARG A 412 5.12 19.02 -7.22
N LEU A 413 4.99 17.70 -7.35
CA LEU A 413 5.98 16.88 -8.05
C LEU A 413 6.04 17.20 -9.54
N LEU A 414 4.88 17.37 -10.21
CA LEU A 414 4.83 17.74 -11.63
C LEU A 414 5.43 19.13 -11.88
N THR A 415 5.25 20.08 -10.98
CA THR A 415 5.88 21.41 -11.09
C THR A 415 7.40 21.29 -11.03
N HIS A 416 7.92 20.52 -10.06
CA HIS A 416 9.37 20.27 -9.97
C HIS A 416 9.90 19.52 -11.21
N THR A 417 9.18 18.50 -11.67
CA THR A 417 9.53 17.77 -12.91
C THR A 417 9.59 18.70 -14.11
N LEU A 418 8.64 19.65 -14.23
CA LEU A 418 8.59 20.62 -15.32
C LEU A 418 9.82 21.53 -15.34
N GLU A 419 10.25 22.00 -14.17
CA GLU A 419 11.45 22.83 -14.02
C GLU A 419 12.70 22.07 -14.49
N LEU A 420 12.83 20.81 -14.10
CA LEU A 420 13.96 19.95 -14.49
C LEU A 420 13.96 19.67 -15.99
N GLU A 421 12.81 19.33 -16.60
CA GLU A 421 12.71 19.02 -18.04
C GLU A 421 12.92 20.26 -18.91
N ARG A 422 12.46 21.44 -18.49
CA ARG A 422 12.76 22.70 -19.16
C ARG A 422 14.27 22.99 -19.16
N GLY A 423 14.96 22.68 -18.06
CA GLY A 423 16.41 22.80 -17.98
C GLY A 423 17.17 21.88 -18.95
N ARG A 424 16.55 20.77 -19.34
CA ARG A 424 17.13 19.79 -20.29
C ARG A 424 16.84 20.10 -21.77
N GLY A 425 15.81 20.88 -22.04
CA GLY A 425 15.43 21.27 -23.40
C GLY A 425 14.76 20.15 -24.21
N ASP A 426 14.12 19.16 -23.56
CA ASP A 426 13.32 18.12 -24.23
C ASP A 426 11.86 18.59 -24.31
N ASP A 427 11.51 19.21 -25.43
CA ASP A 427 10.16 19.76 -25.66
C ASP A 427 9.06 18.70 -25.54
N SER A 428 9.30 17.46 -25.99
CA SER A 428 8.30 16.39 -25.90
C SER A 428 7.99 16.01 -24.45
N ARG A 429 9.02 15.94 -23.61
CA ARG A 429 8.87 15.68 -22.18
C ARG A 429 8.22 16.85 -21.45
N VAL A 430 8.63 18.07 -21.77
CA VAL A 430 8.01 19.31 -21.23
C VAL A 430 6.51 19.31 -21.52
N ALA A 431 6.09 19.06 -22.78
CA ALA A 431 4.68 19.03 -23.16
C ALA A 431 3.89 17.92 -22.43
N ARG A 432 4.50 16.74 -22.24
CA ARG A 432 3.90 15.65 -21.49
C ARG A 432 3.64 16.05 -20.02
N VAL A 433 4.63 16.67 -19.36
CA VAL A 433 4.50 17.10 -17.96
C VAL A 433 3.48 18.22 -17.82
N LEU A 434 3.48 19.20 -18.73
CA LEU A 434 2.51 20.30 -18.77
C LEU A 434 1.07 19.76 -18.87
N ARG A 435 0.83 18.76 -19.71
CA ARG A 435 -0.48 18.13 -19.85
C ARG A 435 -0.94 17.47 -18.56
N GLU A 436 -0.04 16.71 -17.88
CA GLU A 436 -0.37 16.08 -16.57
C GLU A 436 -0.61 17.14 -15.48
N LEU A 437 0.16 18.22 -15.49
CA LEU A 437 -0.01 19.34 -14.55
C LEU A 437 -1.35 20.06 -14.81
N SER A 438 -1.72 20.21 -16.07
CA SER A 438 -3.03 20.73 -16.47
C SER A 438 -4.18 19.88 -15.92
N ASP A 439 -4.07 18.55 -16.03
CA ASP A 439 -5.07 17.62 -15.50
C ASP A 439 -5.17 17.72 -13.96
N ALA A 440 -4.02 17.73 -13.26
CA ALA A 440 -3.97 17.92 -11.81
C ALA A 440 -4.62 19.26 -11.38
N ASN A 441 -4.34 20.35 -12.07
CA ASN A 441 -4.97 21.65 -11.84
C ASN A 441 -6.49 21.60 -12.06
N GLY A 442 -6.95 20.85 -13.06
CA GLY A 442 -8.38 20.66 -13.34
C GLY A 442 -9.11 20.00 -12.18
N VAL A 443 -8.54 18.94 -11.63
CA VAL A 443 -9.09 18.23 -10.47
C VAL A 443 -9.10 19.13 -9.22
N LEU A 444 -8.05 19.94 -9.04
CA LEU A 444 -7.98 20.93 -7.94
C LEU A 444 -8.90 22.14 -8.15
N GLY A 445 -9.63 22.25 -9.29
CA GLY A 445 -10.50 23.36 -9.62
C GLY A 445 -9.78 24.64 -10.05
N LEU A 446 -8.49 24.54 -10.36
CA LEU A 446 -7.64 25.63 -10.85
C LEU A 446 -7.71 25.68 -12.39
N HIS A 447 -8.93 25.83 -12.95
CA HIS A 447 -9.20 25.69 -14.39
C HIS A 447 -8.37 26.65 -15.24
N GLY A 448 -8.18 27.91 -14.80
CA GLY A 448 -7.41 28.90 -15.55
C GLY A 448 -5.94 28.49 -15.75
N GLU A 449 -5.25 28.04 -14.68
CA GLU A 449 -3.89 27.53 -14.76
C GLU A 449 -3.83 26.26 -15.61
N GLY A 450 -4.82 25.36 -15.45
CA GLY A 450 -4.90 24.14 -16.26
C GLY A 450 -5.03 24.44 -17.75
N ILE A 451 -5.89 25.37 -18.15
CA ILE A 451 -6.08 25.79 -19.56
C ILE A 451 -4.78 26.36 -20.14
N GLN A 452 -4.06 27.18 -19.35
CA GLN A 452 -2.79 27.74 -19.77
C GLN A 452 -1.74 26.64 -20.04
N HIS A 453 -1.56 25.71 -19.10
CA HIS A 453 -0.59 24.61 -19.25
C HIS A 453 -0.95 23.67 -20.41
N ALA A 454 -2.24 23.35 -20.57
CA ALA A 454 -2.67 22.52 -21.71
C ALA A 454 -2.52 23.22 -23.05
N GLY A 455 -2.69 24.56 -23.10
CA GLY A 455 -2.43 25.37 -24.30
C GLY A 455 -0.95 25.35 -24.68
N GLU A 456 -0.05 25.60 -23.74
CA GLU A 456 1.40 25.50 -23.95
C GLU A 456 1.81 24.10 -24.43
N ALA A 457 1.29 23.04 -23.78
CA ALA A 457 1.56 21.67 -24.21
C ALA A 457 1.08 21.39 -25.66
N LEU A 458 -0.10 21.91 -26.03
CA LEU A 458 -0.66 21.73 -27.35
C LEU A 458 0.22 22.43 -28.44
N GLU A 459 0.67 23.65 -28.18
CA GLU A 459 1.57 24.39 -29.09
C GLU A 459 2.87 23.61 -29.33
N ILE A 460 3.46 23.05 -28.29
CA ILE A 460 4.68 22.24 -28.42
C ILE A 460 4.38 20.95 -29.22
N PHE A 461 3.30 20.21 -28.96
CA PHE A 461 2.97 19.01 -29.74
C PHE A 461 2.57 19.34 -31.19
N GLU A 462 2.03 20.53 -31.48
CA GLU A 462 1.80 21.00 -32.83
C GLU A 462 3.14 21.25 -33.58
N GLY A 463 4.10 21.89 -32.90
CA GLY A 463 5.45 22.07 -33.41
C GLY A 463 6.18 20.75 -33.69
N LEU A 464 5.99 19.75 -32.83
CA LEU A 464 6.56 18.42 -33.00
C LEU A 464 5.77 17.54 -34.00
N SER A 465 4.63 18.00 -34.49
CA SER A 465 3.72 17.20 -35.34
C SER A 465 3.22 15.92 -34.68
N ASP A 466 3.21 15.85 -33.34
CA ASP A 466 2.70 14.71 -32.55
C ASP A 466 1.16 14.78 -32.43
N LYS A 467 0.47 14.09 -33.34
CA LYS A 467 -1.00 14.05 -33.37
C LYS A 467 -1.60 13.42 -32.12
N VAL A 468 -0.91 12.44 -31.51
CA VAL A 468 -1.36 11.75 -30.29
C VAL A 468 -1.27 12.69 -29.10
N GLY A 469 -0.15 13.37 -28.94
CA GLY A 469 0.04 14.41 -27.93
C GLY A 469 -0.98 15.55 -28.07
N GLN A 470 -1.20 16.05 -29.29
CA GLN A 470 -2.23 17.05 -29.57
C GLN A 470 -3.62 16.58 -29.14
N ALA A 471 -4.04 15.37 -29.51
CA ALA A 471 -5.35 14.84 -29.16
C ALA A 471 -5.53 14.67 -27.64
N ARG A 472 -4.47 14.27 -26.93
CA ARG A 472 -4.48 14.21 -25.45
C ARG A 472 -4.68 15.61 -24.84
N CYS A 473 -3.94 16.62 -25.29
CA CYS A 473 -4.09 18.00 -24.82
C CYS A 473 -5.48 18.56 -25.12
N LEU A 474 -6.01 18.32 -26.32
CA LEU A 474 -7.36 18.75 -26.70
C LEU A 474 -8.45 18.14 -25.81
N ASN A 475 -8.31 16.88 -25.44
CA ASN A 475 -9.23 16.23 -24.47
C ASN A 475 -9.14 16.89 -23.09
N THR A 476 -7.94 17.16 -22.59
CA THR A 476 -7.74 17.84 -21.30
C THR A 476 -8.33 19.26 -21.34
N LEU A 477 -8.06 20.03 -22.41
CA LEU A 477 -8.67 21.36 -22.64
C LEU A 477 -10.18 21.30 -22.67
N ALA A 478 -10.76 20.29 -23.33
CA ALA A 478 -12.21 20.12 -23.39
C ALA A 478 -12.83 19.90 -22.00
N VAL A 479 -12.20 19.08 -21.16
CA VAL A 479 -12.64 18.85 -19.78
C VAL A 479 -12.57 20.14 -18.95
N LEU A 480 -11.49 20.87 -19.04
CA LEU A 480 -11.29 22.13 -18.31
C LEU A 480 -12.25 23.23 -18.75
N LEU A 481 -12.41 23.43 -20.08
CA LEU A 481 -13.33 24.41 -20.64
C LEU A 481 -14.79 24.10 -20.32
N LYS A 482 -15.16 22.80 -20.28
CA LYS A 482 -16.47 22.37 -19.77
C LYS A 482 -16.65 22.79 -18.30
N GLY A 483 -15.62 22.56 -17.46
CA GLY A 483 -15.60 22.95 -16.05
C GLY A 483 -15.73 24.46 -15.84
N ASP A 484 -15.17 25.24 -16.75
CA ASP A 484 -15.21 26.71 -16.74
C ASP A 484 -16.46 27.30 -17.41
N GLY A 485 -17.38 26.44 -17.92
CA GLY A 485 -18.65 26.84 -18.51
C GLY A 485 -18.61 27.10 -20.02
N HIS A 486 -17.50 26.92 -20.70
CA HIS A 486 -17.31 27.13 -22.12
C HIS A 486 -17.63 25.90 -22.98
N SER A 487 -18.86 25.35 -22.85
CA SER A 487 -19.24 24.06 -23.42
C SER A 487 -19.10 23.98 -24.95
N HIS A 488 -19.36 25.04 -25.70
CA HIS A 488 -19.23 25.05 -27.17
C HIS A 488 -17.77 24.94 -27.63
N THR A 489 -16.88 25.65 -26.92
CA THR A 489 -15.43 25.55 -27.21
C THR A 489 -14.90 24.16 -26.80
N ALA A 490 -15.37 23.62 -25.67
CA ALA A 490 -15.04 22.27 -25.21
C ALA A 490 -15.43 21.20 -26.26
N GLU A 491 -16.63 21.31 -26.85
CA GLU A 491 -17.11 20.42 -27.91
C GLU A 491 -16.20 20.47 -29.14
N LYS A 492 -15.78 21.67 -29.59
CA LYS A 492 -14.86 21.82 -30.70
C LYS A 492 -13.49 21.16 -30.42
N MET A 493 -12.96 21.32 -29.21
CA MET A 493 -11.69 20.70 -28.82
C MET A 493 -11.77 19.18 -28.84
N ALA A 494 -12.79 18.60 -28.20
CA ALA A 494 -12.97 17.15 -28.18
C ALA A 494 -13.25 16.54 -29.57
N SER A 495 -14.02 17.23 -30.42
CA SER A 495 -14.26 16.81 -31.81
C SER A 495 -12.97 16.85 -32.64
N ARG A 496 -12.15 17.90 -32.47
CA ARG A 496 -10.82 18.01 -33.12
C ARG A 496 -9.92 16.86 -32.66
N ALA A 497 -9.95 16.47 -31.38
CA ALA A 497 -9.18 15.33 -30.89
C ALA A 497 -9.48 14.03 -31.66
N ILE A 498 -10.77 13.73 -31.91
CA ILE A 498 -11.17 12.55 -32.69
C ILE A 498 -10.64 12.63 -34.13
N THR A 499 -10.72 13.80 -34.76
CA THR A 499 -10.28 13.96 -36.17
C THR A 499 -8.77 13.81 -36.36
N LEU A 500 -7.98 14.04 -35.31
CA LEU A 500 -6.53 13.87 -35.33
C LEU A 500 -6.08 12.41 -35.22
N LEU A 501 -6.97 11.50 -34.84
CA LEU A 501 -6.69 10.08 -34.54
C LEU A 501 -7.26 9.12 -35.61
N PRO A 502 -7.00 9.30 -36.92
CA PRO A 502 -7.50 8.36 -37.91
C PRO A 502 -6.59 7.13 -37.97
N GLY A 503 -7.16 5.94 -37.76
CA GLY A 503 -6.48 4.67 -38.01
C GLY A 503 -6.42 3.71 -36.80
N SER A 504 -6.05 2.48 -37.09
CA SER A 504 -5.87 1.42 -36.10
C SER A 504 -4.71 1.74 -35.15
N GLY A 505 -4.87 1.45 -33.87
CA GLY A 505 -3.86 1.63 -32.82
C GLY A 505 -4.08 2.86 -31.92
N GLN A 506 -5.14 3.66 -32.15
CA GLN A 506 -5.48 4.81 -31.29
C GLN A 506 -6.89 4.72 -30.71
N GLU A 507 -7.45 3.52 -30.69
CA GLU A 507 -8.82 3.23 -30.26
C GLU A 507 -9.04 3.65 -28.80
N TYR A 508 -8.03 3.45 -27.94
CA TYR A 508 -8.09 3.84 -26.52
C TYR A 508 -8.30 5.36 -26.36
N LEU A 509 -7.55 6.17 -27.08
CA LEU A 509 -7.67 7.63 -27.00
C LEU A 509 -8.96 8.11 -27.67
N THR A 510 -9.40 7.44 -28.74
CA THR A 510 -10.67 7.69 -29.38
C THR A 510 -11.85 7.46 -28.41
N CYS A 511 -11.80 6.38 -27.61
CA CYS A 511 -12.79 6.14 -26.54
C CYS A 511 -12.80 7.29 -25.53
N LYS A 512 -11.62 7.73 -25.06
CA LYS A 512 -11.52 8.88 -24.15
C LYS A 512 -12.17 10.13 -24.72
N SER A 513 -11.93 10.43 -26.00
CA SER A 513 -12.52 11.58 -26.67
C SER A 513 -14.04 11.48 -26.77
N HIS A 514 -14.58 10.30 -27.10
CA HIS A 514 -16.02 10.07 -27.10
C HIS A 514 -16.64 10.21 -25.70
N ARG A 515 -15.98 9.69 -24.66
CA ARG A 515 -16.43 9.88 -23.28
C ARG A 515 -16.47 11.36 -22.89
N VAL A 516 -15.44 12.14 -23.25
CA VAL A 516 -15.39 13.59 -22.99
C VAL A 516 -16.52 14.33 -23.71
N LEU A 517 -16.80 13.99 -24.98
CA LEU A 517 -17.95 14.54 -25.71
C LEU A 517 -19.27 14.19 -25.05
N GLY A 518 -19.45 12.94 -24.62
CA GLY A 518 -20.62 12.50 -23.87
C GLY A 518 -20.85 13.33 -22.62
N GLU A 519 -19.78 13.62 -21.86
CA GLU A 519 -19.86 14.48 -20.68
C GLU A 519 -20.21 15.93 -20.98
N ILE A 520 -19.67 16.48 -22.08
CA ILE A 520 -20.00 17.85 -22.54
C ILE A 520 -21.46 17.94 -22.91
N TYR A 521 -21.98 16.99 -23.68
CA TYR A 521 -23.40 16.93 -24.07
C TYR A 521 -24.32 16.68 -22.90
N SER A 522 -23.91 15.85 -21.92
CA SER A 522 -24.63 15.64 -20.67
C SER A 522 -24.76 16.95 -19.88
N TYR A 523 -23.65 17.69 -19.74
CA TYR A 523 -23.65 19.01 -19.10
C TYR A 523 -24.55 20.01 -19.81
N GLY A 524 -24.54 20.00 -21.16
CA GLY A 524 -25.41 20.80 -22.03
C GLY A 524 -26.88 20.31 -22.12
N LYS A 525 -27.27 19.31 -21.35
CA LYS A 525 -28.60 18.66 -21.35
C LYS A 525 -29.00 18.09 -22.71
N GLN A 526 -28.09 17.74 -23.55
CA GLN A 526 -28.28 17.09 -24.84
C GLN A 526 -28.21 15.57 -24.72
N ARG A 527 -29.20 14.96 -24.05
CA ARG A 527 -29.23 13.55 -23.67
C ARG A 527 -28.90 12.58 -24.80
N ARG A 528 -29.56 12.71 -25.94
CA ARG A 528 -29.39 11.77 -27.07
C ARG A 528 -27.94 11.75 -27.56
N ASN A 529 -27.32 12.92 -27.66
CA ASN A 529 -25.94 13.05 -28.07
C ASN A 529 -25.00 12.47 -27.00
N ALA A 530 -25.28 12.73 -25.72
CA ALA A 530 -24.51 12.20 -24.62
C ALA A 530 -24.49 10.66 -24.61
N ILE A 531 -25.67 10.03 -24.67
CA ILE A 531 -25.81 8.56 -24.71
C ILE A 531 -25.09 7.99 -25.94
N HIS A 532 -25.31 8.56 -27.13
CA HIS A 532 -24.65 8.11 -28.35
C HIS A 532 -23.12 8.06 -28.21
N HIS A 533 -22.53 9.09 -27.63
CA HIS A 533 -21.08 9.14 -27.46
C HIS A 533 -20.58 8.18 -26.36
N PHE A 534 -21.29 8.03 -25.26
CA PHE A 534 -20.96 7.04 -24.22
C PHE A 534 -21.07 5.59 -24.74
N GLU A 535 -22.17 5.26 -25.46
CA GLU A 535 -22.33 3.94 -26.09
C GLU A 535 -21.25 3.67 -27.14
N THR A 536 -20.83 4.70 -27.88
CA THR A 536 -19.73 4.57 -28.84
C THR A 536 -18.42 4.24 -28.11
N ALA A 537 -18.13 4.92 -27.01
CA ALA A 537 -16.96 4.62 -26.18
C ALA A 537 -17.00 3.19 -25.63
N VAL A 538 -18.14 2.75 -25.09
CA VAL A 538 -18.32 1.37 -24.59
C VAL A 538 -18.13 0.35 -25.71
N ARG A 539 -18.73 0.57 -26.88
CA ARG A 539 -18.63 -0.36 -28.03
C ARG A 539 -17.19 -0.53 -28.53
N ILE A 540 -16.37 0.52 -28.48
CA ILE A 540 -14.96 0.45 -28.88
C ILE A 540 -14.12 -0.21 -27.79
N ALA A 541 -14.40 0.09 -26.51
CA ALA A 541 -13.58 -0.40 -25.38
C ALA A 541 -13.84 -1.87 -25.00
N SER A 542 -15.09 -2.36 -25.18
CA SER A 542 -15.51 -3.71 -24.72
C SER A 542 -14.70 -4.85 -25.33
N PRO A 543 -14.36 -4.88 -26.63
CA PRO A 543 -13.56 -5.95 -27.21
C PRO A 543 -12.15 -6.10 -26.58
N PHE A 544 -11.60 -5.02 -26.03
CA PHE A 544 -10.28 -4.97 -25.44
C PHE A 544 -10.29 -5.09 -23.92
N ASN A 545 -11.47 -5.16 -23.29
CA ASN A 545 -11.64 -5.16 -21.82
C ASN A 545 -10.90 -4.01 -21.12
N TRP A 546 -10.90 -2.82 -21.69
CA TRP A 546 -10.31 -1.64 -21.05
C TRP A 546 -11.13 -1.20 -19.84
N HIS A 547 -10.87 -1.85 -18.70
CA HIS A 547 -11.64 -1.71 -17.48
C HIS A 547 -11.73 -0.26 -16.98
N ASP A 548 -10.68 0.54 -17.12
CA ASP A 548 -10.67 1.95 -16.72
C ASP A 548 -11.62 2.80 -17.58
N ILE A 549 -11.59 2.66 -18.91
CA ILE A 549 -12.48 3.37 -19.82
C ILE A 549 -13.93 2.96 -19.57
N LEU A 550 -14.18 1.66 -19.48
CA LEU A 550 -15.53 1.11 -19.24
C LEU A 550 -16.07 1.61 -17.89
N PHE A 551 -15.27 1.54 -16.84
CA PHE A 551 -15.59 2.06 -15.51
C PHE A 551 -16.03 3.54 -15.58
N TRP A 552 -15.18 4.42 -16.11
CA TRP A 552 -15.47 5.84 -16.13
C TRP A 552 -16.58 6.22 -17.10
N THR A 553 -16.81 5.44 -18.18
CA THR A 553 -17.91 5.67 -19.11
C THR A 553 -19.24 5.29 -18.47
N HIS A 554 -19.33 4.12 -17.83
CA HIS A 554 -20.51 3.72 -17.08
C HIS A 554 -20.79 4.64 -15.88
N HIS A 555 -19.74 5.11 -15.18
CA HIS A 555 -19.86 6.15 -14.15
C HIS A 555 -20.55 7.43 -14.70
N SER A 556 -20.16 7.87 -15.89
CA SER A 556 -20.78 9.06 -16.51
C SER A 556 -22.24 8.82 -16.91
N LEU A 557 -22.58 7.60 -17.37
CA LEU A 557 -23.95 7.18 -17.64
C LEU A 557 -24.80 7.14 -16.37
N VAL A 558 -24.29 6.59 -15.26
CA VAL A 558 -24.99 6.62 -13.97
C VAL A 558 -25.38 8.04 -13.59
N ARG A 559 -24.45 8.99 -13.71
CA ARG A 559 -24.73 10.40 -13.40
C ARG A 559 -25.81 10.98 -14.31
N LEU A 560 -25.77 10.68 -15.62
CA LEU A 560 -26.75 11.15 -16.59
C LEU A 560 -28.15 10.64 -16.24
N PHE A 561 -28.30 9.35 -15.94
CA PHE A 561 -29.56 8.74 -15.60
C PHE A 561 -30.09 9.17 -14.22
N LEU A 562 -29.20 9.40 -13.26
CA LEU A 562 -29.56 9.97 -11.96
C LEU A 562 -30.12 11.40 -12.08
N ASP A 563 -29.55 12.24 -12.96
CA ASP A 563 -30.03 13.61 -13.15
C ASP A 563 -31.46 13.65 -13.72
N GLU A 564 -31.94 12.52 -14.25
CA GLU A 564 -33.29 12.35 -14.84
C GLU A 564 -34.22 11.46 -13.99
N ASP A 565 -33.81 11.05 -12.81
CA ASP A 565 -34.51 10.11 -11.92
C ASP A 565 -34.82 8.73 -12.59
N ALA A 566 -34.03 8.34 -13.61
CA ALA A 566 -34.09 7.05 -14.29
C ALA A 566 -33.32 5.98 -13.51
N PHE A 567 -33.85 5.55 -12.36
CA PHE A 567 -33.15 4.74 -11.39
C PHE A 567 -32.82 3.32 -11.86
N GLU A 568 -33.68 2.72 -12.70
CA GLU A 568 -33.43 1.36 -13.22
C GLU A 568 -32.25 1.35 -14.19
N ASP A 569 -32.17 2.32 -15.10
CA ASP A 569 -31.05 2.48 -16.01
C ASP A 569 -29.74 2.82 -15.22
N ALA A 570 -29.85 3.73 -14.24
CA ALA A 570 -28.73 4.07 -13.37
C ALA A 570 -28.19 2.82 -12.63
N GLN A 571 -29.09 1.97 -12.08
CA GLN A 571 -28.68 0.75 -11.38
C GLN A 571 -28.01 -0.25 -12.32
N ALA A 572 -28.54 -0.46 -13.52
CA ALA A 572 -27.91 -1.34 -14.51
C ALA A 572 -26.46 -0.90 -14.82
N HIS A 573 -26.23 0.42 -14.90
CA HIS A 573 -24.88 0.93 -15.11
C HIS A 573 -23.98 0.86 -13.87
N VAL A 574 -24.50 0.99 -12.65
CA VAL A 574 -23.72 0.74 -11.43
C VAL A 574 -23.26 -0.72 -11.35
N ASP A 575 -24.11 -1.66 -11.77
CA ASP A 575 -23.73 -3.09 -11.81
C ASP A 575 -22.59 -3.33 -12.82
N GLN A 576 -22.61 -2.63 -13.97
CA GLN A 576 -21.48 -2.62 -14.90
C GLN A 576 -20.22 -1.98 -14.28
N VAL A 577 -20.35 -0.84 -13.60
CA VAL A 577 -19.23 -0.23 -12.87
C VAL A 577 -18.61 -1.23 -11.89
N LYS A 578 -19.43 -1.92 -11.09
CA LYS A 578 -18.95 -2.94 -10.14
C LYS A 578 -18.21 -4.10 -10.82
N SER A 579 -18.66 -4.52 -12.01
CA SER A 579 -17.99 -5.59 -12.77
C SER A 579 -16.60 -5.19 -13.29
N HIS A 580 -16.35 -3.89 -13.45
CA HIS A 580 -15.06 -3.35 -13.91
C HIS A 580 -14.14 -2.89 -12.76
N VAL A 581 -14.54 -3.09 -11.50
CA VAL A 581 -13.68 -2.89 -10.32
C VAL A 581 -12.74 -4.08 -10.20
N VAL A 582 -11.65 -4.08 -10.95
CA VAL A 582 -10.65 -5.16 -10.91
C VAL A 582 -9.49 -4.72 -10.04
N GLY A 583 -9.48 -5.18 -8.77
CA GLY A 583 -8.35 -4.99 -7.85
C GLY A 583 -8.06 -3.54 -7.43
N ASN A 584 -8.85 -2.57 -7.88
CA ASN A 584 -8.66 -1.15 -7.58
C ASN A 584 -9.62 -0.70 -6.46
N ALA A 585 -9.07 -0.53 -5.26
CA ALA A 585 -9.85 -0.10 -4.09
C ALA A 585 -10.48 1.30 -4.26
N TYR A 586 -9.80 2.22 -4.96
CA TYR A 586 -10.37 3.55 -5.25
C TYR A 586 -11.63 3.45 -6.10
N ASN A 587 -11.61 2.62 -7.15
CA ASN A 587 -12.79 2.38 -7.99
C ASN A 587 -13.91 1.70 -7.20
N LEU A 588 -13.58 0.83 -6.23
CA LEU A 588 -14.58 0.25 -5.34
C LEU A 588 -15.28 1.33 -4.51
N GLY A 589 -14.54 2.22 -3.87
CA GLY A 589 -15.10 3.34 -3.12
C GLY A 589 -15.98 4.24 -3.99
N ARG A 590 -15.58 4.49 -5.25
CA ARG A 590 -16.39 5.23 -6.23
C ARG A 590 -17.67 4.51 -6.62
N ALA A 591 -17.65 3.19 -6.80
CA ALA A 591 -18.83 2.39 -7.10
C ALA A 591 -19.84 2.40 -5.94
N MET A 592 -19.34 2.29 -4.70
CA MET A 592 -20.17 2.41 -3.49
C MET A 592 -20.80 3.80 -3.36
N GLU A 593 -20.04 4.87 -3.61
CA GLU A 593 -20.58 6.24 -3.62
C GLU A 593 -21.72 6.41 -4.63
N MET A 594 -21.58 5.85 -5.84
CA MET A 594 -22.66 5.90 -6.85
C MET A 594 -23.90 5.12 -6.42
N GLN A 595 -23.71 3.94 -5.87
CA GLN A 595 -24.82 3.13 -5.34
C GLN A 595 -25.58 3.88 -4.25
N ALA A 596 -24.86 4.49 -3.34
CA ALA A 596 -25.44 5.33 -2.29
C ALA A 596 -26.22 6.52 -2.87
N GLY A 597 -25.70 7.13 -3.94
CA GLY A 597 -26.39 8.21 -4.66
C GLY A 597 -27.74 7.78 -5.25
N ILE A 598 -27.85 6.55 -5.79
CA ILE A 598 -29.12 5.98 -6.26
C ILE A 598 -30.07 5.81 -5.08
N TRP A 599 -29.64 5.13 -4.03
CA TRP A 599 -30.50 4.87 -2.87
C TRP A 599 -30.95 6.14 -2.16
N TYR A 600 -30.08 7.16 -2.09
CA TYR A 600 -30.43 8.48 -1.59
C TYR A 600 -31.59 9.12 -2.39
N ARG A 601 -31.54 9.09 -3.73
CA ARG A 601 -32.57 9.60 -4.62
C ARG A 601 -33.87 8.80 -4.55
N GLN A 602 -33.79 7.50 -4.28
CA GLN A 602 -34.94 6.61 -4.05
C GLN A 602 -35.53 6.70 -2.63
N HIS A 603 -35.02 7.61 -1.78
CA HIS A 603 -35.42 7.73 -0.37
C HIS A 603 -35.10 6.47 0.48
N ARG A 604 -34.23 5.59 0.05
CA ARG A 604 -33.70 4.44 0.80
C ARG A 604 -32.54 4.90 1.69
N LEU A 605 -32.87 5.69 2.71
CA LEU A 605 -31.89 6.49 3.44
C LEU A 605 -30.95 5.66 4.34
N GLU A 606 -31.41 4.51 4.86
CA GLU A 606 -30.60 3.59 5.67
C GLU A 606 -29.56 2.87 4.81
N ASP A 607 -30.00 2.35 3.64
CA ASP A 607 -29.12 1.69 2.68
C ASP A 607 -28.04 2.65 2.16
N ALA A 608 -28.46 3.88 1.80
CA ALA A 608 -27.57 4.93 1.36
C ALA A 608 -26.51 5.29 2.45
N THR A 609 -26.94 5.38 3.71
CA THR A 609 -26.04 5.65 4.84
C THR A 609 -24.98 4.55 5.00
N SER A 610 -25.40 3.28 4.95
CA SER A 610 -24.50 2.12 5.07
C SER A 610 -23.44 2.12 3.96
N GLU A 611 -23.84 2.35 2.72
CA GLU A 611 -22.95 2.33 1.56
C GLU A 611 -21.98 3.53 1.56
N VAL A 612 -22.45 4.73 1.96
CA VAL A 612 -21.57 5.91 2.10
C VAL A 612 -20.52 5.69 3.18
N LEU A 613 -20.88 5.09 4.32
CA LEU A 613 -19.91 4.79 5.36
C LEU A 613 -18.87 3.79 4.89
N GLY A 614 -19.26 2.77 4.12
CA GLY A 614 -18.33 1.86 3.47
C GLY A 614 -17.40 2.56 2.49
N ALA A 615 -17.91 3.49 1.67
CA ALA A 615 -17.09 4.28 0.75
C ALA A 615 -16.11 5.19 1.51
N ILE A 616 -16.53 5.83 2.60
CA ILE A 616 -15.65 6.65 3.46
C ILE A 616 -14.51 5.79 4.00
N GLU A 617 -14.81 4.61 4.53
CA GLU A 617 -13.80 3.69 5.05
C GLU A 617 -12.75 3.33 3.99
N VAL A 618 -13.19 3.07 2.75
CA VAL A 618 -12.28 2.78 1.63
C VAL A 618 -11.42 3.99 1.29
N PHE A 619 -12.00 5.19 1.18
CA PHE A 619 -11.26 6.40 0.83
C PHE A 619 -10.33 6.88 1.96
N GLU A 620 -10.70 6.71 3.23
CA GLU A 620 -9.83 6.98 4.38
C GLU A 620 -8.60 6.06 4.37
N LYS A 621 -8.80 4.77 4.06
CA LYS A 621 -7.70 3.80 3.90
C LYS A 621 -6.73 4.17 2.78
N LEU A 622 -7.21 4.83 1.73
CA LEU A 622 -6.42 5.28 0.60
C LEU A 622 -5.81 6.69 0.79
N GLY A 623 -6.15 7.40 1.88
CA GLY A 623 -5.75 8.79 2.05
C GLY A 623 -6.40 9.77 1.05
N ALA A 624 -7.51 9.37 0.40
CA ALA A 624 -8.23 10.17 -0.60
C ALA A 624 -9.13 11.24 0.07
N ALA A 625 -8.51 12.23 0.72
CA ALA A 625 -9.19 13.19 1.58
C ALA A 625 -10.34 13.95 0.88
N SER A 626 -10.18 14.31 -0.40
CA SER A 626 -11.23 15.00 -1.17
C SER A 626 -12.46 14.14 -1.41
N ASP A 627 -12.28 12.83 -1.55
CA ASP A 627 -13.36 11.88 -1.77
C ASP A 627 -14.07 11.57 -0.45
N VAL A 628 -13.32 11.48 0.65
CA VAL A 628 -13.88 11.39 2.01
C VAL A 628 -14.79 12.58 2.31
N GLU A 629 -14.34 13.81 2.04
CA GLU A 629 -15.17 15.00 2.26
C GLU A 629 -16.44 15.02 1.39
N ARG A 630 -16.32 14.59 0.13
CA ARG A 630 -17.50 14.46 -0.75
C ARG A 630 -18.51 13.43 -0.22
N CYS A 631 -18.05 12.29 0.27
CA CYS A 631 -18.89 11.27 0.90
C CYS A 631 -19.52 11.77 2.21
N LYS A 632 -18.79 12.51 3.05
CA LYS A 632 -19.32 13.15 4.27
C LYS A 632 -20.44 14.15 3.94
N MET A 633 -20.31 14.88 2.85
CA MET A 633 -21.38 15.79 2.39
C MET A 633 -22.63 15.02 1.96
N LEU A 634 -22.49 13.89 1.27
CA LEU A 634 -23.62 13.02 0.92
C LEU A 634 -24.28 12.42 2.17
N LEU A 635 -23.47 11.99 3.14
CA LEU A 635 -23.94 11.49 4.44
C LEU A 635 -24.72 12.56 5.21
N TRP A 636 -24.25 13.79 5.23
CA TRP A 636 -24.92 14.92 5.87
C TRP A 636 -26.25 15.23 5.18
N ALA A 637 -26.30 15.26 3.84
CA ALA A 637 -27.54 15.48 3.08
C ALA A 637 -28.57 14.38 3.38
N ASN A 638 -28.13 13.12 3.47
CA ASN A 638 -28.95 11.98 3.83
C ASN A 638 -29.54 12.11 5.26
N TRP A 639 -28.71 12.51 6.23
CA TRP A 639 -29.13 12.76 7.60
C TRP A 639 -30.18 13.88 7.70
N MET A 640 -30.00 14.97 6.94
CA MET A 640 -30.96 16.08 6.91
C MET A 640 -32.34 15.64 6.40
N LEU A 641 -32.41 14.78 5.40
CA LEU A 641 -33.66 14.22 4.89
C LEU A 641 -34.33 13.30 5.91
N GLN A 642 -33.58 12.44 6.59
CA GLN A 642 -34.12 11.58 7.65
C GLN A 642 -34.76 12.38 8.79
N ARG A 643 -34.06 13.45 9.23
CA ARG A 643 -34.57 14.32 10.28
C ARG A 643 -35.88 15.02 9.90
N ASN A 644 -36.04 15.43 8.62
CA ASN A 644 -37.23 16.09 8.12
C ASN A 644 -38.39 15.11 7.90
N SER A 645 -38.13 13.83 7.70
CA SER A 645 -39.18 12.79 7.49
C SER A 645 -39.75 12.23 8.81
N GLY A 646 -39.28 12.68 9.97
CA GLY A 646 -39.75 12.21 11.28
C GLY A 646 -39.32 10.79 11.66
N SER A 647 -38.48 10.16 10.85
CA SER A 647 -37.92 8.83 11.12
C SER A 647 -36.81 8.90 12.24
N PRO A 648 -36.76 7.92 13.15
CA PRO A 648 -35.72 7.91 14.17
C PRO A 648 -34.33 7.85 13.55
N SER A 649 -33.44 8.76 13.92
CA SER A 649 -32.09 8.87 13.36
C SER A 649 -31.27 7.60 13.57
N PRO A 650 -30.69 6.99 12.53
CA PRO A 650 -29.77 5.85 12.66
C PRO A 650 -28.50 6.20 13.45
N MET A 651 -28.07 7.48 13.47
CA MET A 651 -26.95 7.91 14.31
C MET A 651 -27.17 7.66 15.80
N GLY A 652 -28.43 7.71 16.28
CA GLY A 652 -28.73 7.36 17.67
C GLY A 652 -28.52 5.89 18.01
N LYS A 653 -28.74 4.98 17.04
CA LYS A 653 -28.54 3.55 17.22
C LYS A 653 -27.07 3.15 17.08
N THR A 654 -26.32 3.77 16.17
CA THR A 654 -24.88 3.52 15.99
C THR A 654 -24.06 4.07 17.18
N CYS A 655 -24.48 5.18 17.79
CA CYS A 655 -23.88 5.71 19.02
C CYS A 655 -24.26 4.89 20.28
N GLN A 656 -25.38 4.15 20.26
CA GLN A 656 -25.78 3.28 21.37
C GLN A 656 -25.20 1.86 21.30
N SER A 657 -24.84 1.37 20.10
CA SER A 657 -24.24 0.04 19.93
C SER A 657 -22.71 0.04 20.11
N ASN A 658 -22.07 1.20 19.96
CA ASN A 658 -20.64 1.39 20.28
C ASN A 658 -20.57 2.25 21.55
N GLY A 659 -20.68 1.59 22.71
CA GLY A 659 -20.66 2.24 24.00
C GLY A 659 -19.47 3.20 24.16
N SER A 660 -19.79 4.43 24.47
CA SER A 660 -18.97 5.58 24.84
C SER A 660 -18.87 6.69 23.78
N LEU A 661 -19.94 7.45 23.65
CA LEU A 661 -19.83 8.90 23.48
C LEU A 661 -20.53 9.53 24.67
N SER A 662 -19.76 9.75 25.72
CA SER A 662 -20.18 10.47 26.91
C SER A 662 -20.62 11.87 26.51
N VAL A 663 -21.81 12.22 26.96
CA VAL A 663 -22.28 13.49 27.51
C VAL A 663 -21.36 14.67 27.24
N VAL A 664 -21.92 15.63 26.53
CA VAL A 664 -21.42 17.00 26.40
C VAL A 664 -21.05 17.54 27.77
N PRO A 665 -19.81 17.95 28.05
CA PRO A 665 -19.49 18.84 29.15
C PRO A 665 -19.86 20.26 28.74
N SER A 666 -20.42 20.97 29.67
CA SER A 666 -20.62 22.44 29.69
C SER A 666 -19.31 23.17 29.39
N ASP A 667 -19.46 24.29 28.71
CA ASP A 667 -18.42 25.29 28.38
C ASP A 667 -17.35 25.38 29.45
N ASP A 668 -16.11 25.15 29.08
CA ASP A 668 -14.87 25.88 29.36
C ASP A 668 -13.65 24.96 29.25
N GLU A 669 -12.62 25.48 28.54
CA GLU A 669 -11.25 24.95 28.38
C GLU A 669 -11.07 23.78 27.39
N TYR A 670 -10.64 24.13 26.14
CA TYR A 670 -9.53 23.56 25.34
C TYR A 670 -9.59 24.10 23.91
N GLY A 671 -8.44 24.41 23.32
CA GLY A 671 -8.31 24.96 21.96
C GLY A 671 -8.77 24.01 20.87
N PRO A 672 -9.23 24.51 19.71
CA PRO A 672 -9.96 23.69 18.72
C PRO A 672 -9.05 22.76 17.92
N SER A 673 -9.35 21.46 17.98
CA SER A 673 -8.85 20.48 17.01
C SER A 673 -9.61 20.60 15.67
N ALA A 674 -9.04 20.10 14.57
CA ALA A 674 -9.65 20.20 13.24
C ALA A 674 -11.07 19.58 13.15
N SER A 675 -11.37 18.57 13.99
CA SER A 675 -12.70 17.97 14.11
C SER A 675 -13.73 18.89 14.77
N ASP A 676 -13.31 19.69 15.73
CA ASP A 676 -14.16 20.69 16.39
C ASP A 676 -14.48 21.86 15.46
N SER A 677 -13.57 22.17 14.53
CA SER A 677 -13.80 23.16 13.47
C SER A 677 -14.95 22.75 12.54
N ILE A 678 -15.07 21.49 12.17
CA ILE A 678 -16.15 20.99 11.30
C ILE A 678 -17.48 20.95 12.03
N VAL A 679 -17.52 20.49 13.27
CA VAL A 679 -18.73 20.49 14.11
C VAL A 679 -19.18 21.92 14.40
N SER A 680 -18.26 22.85 14.65
CA SER A 680 -18.55 24.27 14.84
C SER A 680 -19.04 24.92 13.55
N GLN A 681 -18.48 24.59 12.38
CA GLN A 681 -18.94 25.10 11.08
C GLN A 681 -20.33 24.56 10.71
N VAL A 682 -20.64 23.30 11.01
CA VAL A 682 -21.97 22.71 10.84
C VAL A 682 -22.97 23.36 11.81
N ARG A 683 -22.60 23.64 13.06
CA ARG A 683 -23.43 24.40 14.02
C ARG A 683 -23.73 25.81 13.52
N ILE A 684 -22.74 26.52 12.98
CA ILE A 684 -22.91 27.87 12.43
C ILE A 684 -23.85 27.84 11.22
N LEU A 685 -23.74 26.86 10.32
CA LEU A 685 -24.63 26.70 9.17
C LEU A 685 -26.07 26.39 9.58
N VAL A 686 -26.28 25.57 10.61
CA VAL A 686 -27.62 25.26 11.16
C VAL A 686 -28.22 26.47 11.83
N LEU A 687 -27.45 27.24 12.61
CA LEU A 687 -27.89 28.46 13.25
C LEU A 687 -28.21 29.57 12.23
N CYS A 688 -27.42 29.72 11.19
CA CYS A 688 -27.73 30.66 10.08
C CYS A 688 -29.01 30.28 9.35
N HIS A 689 -29.28 28.97 9.14
CA HIS A 689 -30.51 28.51 8.51
C HIS A 689 -31.75 28.71 9.39
N GLU A 690 -31.65 28.48 10.70
CA GLU A 690 -32.74 28.73 11.64
C GLU A 690 -32.99 30.23 11.82
N HIS A 691 -31.95 31.08 11.82
CA HIS A 691 -32.08 32.53 11.87
C HIS A 691 -32.74 33.12 10.61
N HIS A 692 -32.43 32.53 9.41
CA HIS A 692 -33.06 32.94 8.15
C HIS A 692 -34.56 32.54 8.06
N LYS A 693 -34.94 31.40 8.68
CA LYS A 693 -36.37 31.04 8.84
C LYS A 693 -37.13 32.02 9.75
N GLN A 694 -36.46 32.62 10.71
CA GLN A 694 -37.07 33.57 11.65
C GLN A 694 -37.05 35.04 11.15
N ASN A 695 -36.16 35.40 10.21
CA ASN A 695 -36.01 36.75 9.69
C ASN A 695 -35.62 36.77 8.20
N PRO A 696 -36.54 36.68 7.27
CA PRO A 696 -36.27 36.62 5.83
C PRO A 696 -35.70 37.90 5.20
N SER A 697 -35.63 39.01 5.92
CA SER A 697 -35.25 40.34 5.43
C SER A 697 -33.87 40.86 5.87
N SER A 698 -33.02 40.03 6.50
CA SER A 698 -31.68 40.47 6.90
C SER A 698 -30.66 40.21 5.78
N ASP A 699 -30.02 41.32 5.37
CA ASP A 699 -29.05 41.38 4.27
C ASP A 699 -27.89 40.39 4.37
N PHE A 700 -27.77 39.55 3.37
CA PHE A 700 -26.72 38.52 3.18
C PHE A 700 -25.38 39.08 2.69
N LEU A 701 -25.12 40.40 2.84
CA LEU A 701 -23.99 41.07 2.19
C LEU A 701 -22.69 41.16 3.02
N TYR A 702 -22.64 40.58 4.21
CA TYR A 702 -21.45 40.74 5.09
C TYR A 702 -20.58 39.47 5.30
N PHE A 703 -20.88 38.36 4.66
CA PHE A 703 -20.05 37.12 4.82
C PHE A 703 -19.27 36.69 3.59
N SER A 704 -18.95 37.60 2.67
CA SER A 704 -18.18 37.27 1.45
C SER A 704 -16.66 37.40 1.61
N ILE A 705 -16.13 37.54 2.82
CA ILE A 705 -14.68 37.66 3.04
C ILE A 705 -14.18 36.35 3.70
N SER A 706 -13.54 35.46 2.93
CA SER A 706 -12.63 34.39 3.35
C SER A 706 -13.00 32.94 3.00
N TYR A 707 -13.83 32.67 2.01
CA TYR A 707 -13.98 31.28 1.53
C TYR A 707 -13.48 31.14 0.10
N PRO A 708 -12.71 30.05 -0.24
CA PRO A 708 -12.32 29.77 -1.61
C PRO A 708 -13.55 29.63 -2.51
N ARG A 709 -13.52 30.15 -3.74
CA ARG A 709 -14.60 30.12 -4.76
C ARG A 709 -15.29 28.75 -4.98
N ARG A 710 -14.68 27.68 -4.51
CA ARG A 710 -15.19 26.31 -4.51
C ARG A 710 -16.40 26.10 -3.62
N TRP A 711 -16.48 26.78 -2.46
CA TRP A 711 -17.58 26.65 -1.50
C TRP A 711 -18.83 27.42 -1.92
N SER A 712 -18.71 28.50 -2.67
CA SER A 712 -19.87 29.25 -3.16
C SER A 712 -20.72 28.46 -4.17
N ARG A 713 -20.11 27.59 -5.00
CA ARG A 713 -20.85 26.68 -5.91
C ARG A 713 -21.55 25.55 -5.16
N VAL A 714 -20.92 24.97 -4.15
CA VAL A 714 -21.51 23.93 -3.29
C VAL A 714 -22.68 24.52 -2.51
N PHE A 715 -22.51 25.72 -1.99
CA PHE A 715 -23.59 26.46 -1.30
C PHE A 715 -24.74 26.79 -2.23
N TYR A 716 -24.46 27.19 -3.47
CA TYR A 716 -25.47 27.44 -4.50
C TYR A 716 -26.22 26.16 -4.93
N LEU A 717 -25.54 25.05 -5.06
CA LEU A 717 -26.17 23.74 -5.33
C LEU A 717 -26.99 23.24 -4.15
N MET A 718 -26.51 23.43 -2.92
CA MET A 718 -27.22 23.08 -1.68
C MET A 718 -28.48 23.94 -1.46
N THR A 719 -28.39 25.24 -1.71
CA THR A 719 -29.56 26.15 -1.64
C THR A 719 -30.58 25.84 -2.75
N ARG A 720 -30.13 25.45 -3.92
CA ARG A 720 -31.00 25.05 -5.00
C ARG A 720 -31.75 23.72 -4.74
N LEU A 721 -31.05 22.76 -4.16
CA LEU A 721 -31.61 21.48 -3.69
C LEU A 721 -32.60 21.71 -2.53
N ALA A 722 -32.25 22.53 -1.57
CA ALA A 722 -33.13 22.87 -0.45
C ALA A 722 -34.42 23.62 -0.94
N ASN A 723 -34.28 24.58 -1.86
CA ASN A 723 -35.38 25.31 -2.44
C ASN A 723 -36.26 24.44 -3.36
N TRP A 724 -35.68 23.49 -4.08
CA TRP A 724 -36.40 22.54 -4.92
C TRP A 724 -37.27 21.56 -4.06
N THR A 725 -36.71 21.08 -2.93
CA THR A 725 -37.44 20.25 -1.95
C THR A 725 -38.58 21.02 -1.27
N LEU A 726 -38.34 22.31 -0.98
CA LEU A 726 -39.39 23.17 -0.37
C LEU A 726 -40.53 23.53 -1.34
N GLN A 727 -40.22 23.71 -2.63
CA GLN A 727 -41.26 23.96 -3.65
C GLN A 727 -42.14 22.74 -3.95
N ARG A 728 -41.60 21.52 -3.80
CA ARG A 728 -42.41 20.30 -3.98
C ARG A 728 -43.33 20.00 -2.79
N ASN A 729 -42.93 20.41 -1.58
CA ASN A 729 -43.75 20.21 -0.37
C ASN A 729 -44.76 21.32 -0.09
N SER A 730 -44.75 22.44 -0.85
CA SER A 730 -45.71 23.54 -0.74
C SER A 730 -46.79 23.51 -1.83
N GLY A 731 -46.83 22.48 -2.67
CA GLY A 731 -47.74 22.29 -3.77
C GLY A 731 -48.78 21.16 -3.55
N SER A 732 -49.14 20.85 -2.26
CA SER A 732 -50.29 19.99 -1.92
C SER A 732 -51.29 20.75 -1.09
#